data_20f0820816a1e35c7dc4dcaeaac4c5e6
#
_entry.id   20f0820816a1e35c7dc4dcaeaac4c5e6
#
_cell.length_a   1.000
_cell.length_b   1.000
_cell.length_c   1.000
_cell.angle_alpha   90.00
_cell.angle_beta   90.00
_cell.angle_gamma   90.00
#
_symmetry.space_group_name_H-M   'P 1'
#
loop_
_entity.id
_entity.type
_entity.pdbx_description
1 polymer ?
#
loop_
_entity_poly.entity_id
_entity_poly.type
_entity_poly.pdbx_seq_one_letter_code
_entity_poly.pdbx_strand_id
1 'polypeptide(L)'
;MIIISVLSAREPKQITLANQGTIAGMYITRFRTKRIVAYVGIPYAQPPIDFRRFAPPEYTDLPSWEGLRNATIYAPDCMQNDPKREDIQHPLNKHDELFTKLLEAQMEEPRKKEYSEDCLYLNVYVPDDFKVEGYPAMVWFHGGDFVRGSPNSVNPFQLVLKQKVIFVSVAYRLNIFGFFSTLDNEAPGNFGLLDQVAALSWVKNNIESFGGDPDNVCIFGHDAGAVSVGLHLLSPYSSGLFQKAIAMSGNVLSPETVNIARKEIITVDKVASAFSCFRKPTFQLLDCLRRVNFQALLDIGEPLATWKPIVDTGFSNITQPFISDQPSKMFNDEVFSPVPVLTGYTNMEDGLLLDKGEDSGISQREFDIMREEVILSDITVDNSSCFTNQHHIQDAVEFFYKPIPPTTNETILRKQFLDFYTDKVYGATTYQLAKFISKHAPVYLYRFDLKPFSDVANEGIPDWIAVPHNFDLIFTFGLPYLALPEDFNKWDYRDKSISEIIMKMWTNFAWYSNPTNSGVIIQWDTFEVERPGFFIIDRQNFTMSTPATVNYKAFEFWTDFYPKVLEIGTKCCKEIMAYKQILVLLMTAYLVAGQRPSFAGTKPIGFPDVIAPADPLGNRFGDDSPLPAEANGDRALVERLNKLPIDKQPFWFINWKILEESRKNPQSYPQRENSFTNNFQNGVSTGQSSGSIQSNAPQANPAANSGGLTSKFGESNTGANTAGGNFASNFNNNRHTQQGYNRQFERRGYY
;
A
#
# COMPACT_ATOMS: atom_id res chain seq x y z
N MET A 1 46.08 -10.32 51.15
CA MET A 1 46.16 -10.31 49.70
C MET A 1 44.83 -10.79 49.14
N ILE A 2 43.92 -9.85 48.85
CA ILE A 2 42.58 -10.15 48.34
C ILE A 2 42.74 -10.25 46.84
N ILE A 3 42.67 -11.48 46.28
CA ILE A 3 42.61 -11.71 44.85
C ILE A 3 41.20 -11.26 44.39
N ILE A 4 41.13 -10.05 43.89
CA ILE A 4 39.96 -9.60 43.10
C ILE A 4 40.09 -10.34 41.78
N SER A 5 39.39 -11.47 41.63
CA SER A 5 39.13 -12.05 40.34
C SER A 5 38.32 -11.05 39.54
N VAL A 6 38.99 -10.30 38.68
CA VAL A 6 38.30 -9.58 37.58
C VAL A 6 37.64 -10.65 36.74
N LEU A 7 36.36 -10.88 36.97
CA LEU A 7 35.53 -11.60 36.03
C LEU A 7 35.60 -10.79 34.73
N SER A 8 36.45 -11.23 33.79
CA SER A 8 36.47 -10.73 32.44
C SER A 8 35.02 -10.84 31.92
N ALA A 9 34.40 -9.71 31.67
CA ALA A 9 33.10 -9.68 31.05
C ALA A 9 33.26 -10.45 29.72
N ARG A 10 32.53 -11.56 29.59
CA ARG A 10 32.58 -12.37 28.37
C ARG A 10 32.03 -11.50 27.24
N GLU A 11 32.86 -11.17 26.28
CA GLU A 11 32.41 -10.43 25.07
C GLU A 11 31.55 -11.32 24.20
N PRO A 12 30.56 -10.75 23.46
CA PRO A 12 29.78 -11.49 22.47
C PRO A 12 30.69 -12.11 21.41
N LYS A 13 30.26 -13.24 20.86
CA LYS A 13 30.95 -13.91 19.76
C LYS A 13 31.06 -12.96 18.55
N GLN A 14 32.27 -12.81 18.00
CA GLN A 14 32.47 -12.13 16.74
C GLN A 14 31.96 -13.02 15.60
N ILE A 15 31.27 -12.44 14.63
CA ILE A 15 30.69 -13.12 13.49
C ILE A 15 31.36 -12.62 12.22
N THR A 16 31.84 -13.54 11.38
CA THR A 16 32.34 -13.21 10.04
C THR A 16 31.21 -13.43 9.03
N LEU A 17 30.85 -12.38 8.33
CA LEU A 17 29.81 -12.36 7.31
C LEU A 17 30.39 -12.70 5.94
N ALA A 18 29.64 -13.42 5.13
CA ALA A 18 30.02 -13.73 3.77
C ALA A 18 30.15 -12.43 2.95
N ASN A 19 31.31 -12.24 2.32
CA ASN A 19 31.63 -11.12 1.42
C ASN A 19 31.57 -9.70 2.04
N GLN A 20 31.50 -9.56 3.38
CA GLN A 20 31.42 -8.25 4.02
C GLN A 20 32.55 -7.99 5.01
N GLY A 21 32.76 -8.87 5.99
CA GLY A 21 33.78 -8.70 7.04
C GLY A 21 33.31 -9.22 8.39
N THR A 22 34.05 -8.92 9.44
CA THR A 22 33.75 -9.39 10.80
C THR A 22 33.01 -8.32 11.59
N ILE A 23 32.00 -8.72 12.38
CA ILE A 23 31.22 -7.86 13.26
C ILE A 23 31.31 -8.27 14.72
N ALA A 24 31.25 -7.30 15.62
CA ALA A 24 31.09 -7.51 17.06
C ALA A 24 29.72 -7.02 17.51
N GLY A 25 28.96 -7.88 18.17
CA GLY A 25 27.65 -7.56 18.73
C GLY A 25 27.71 -7.05 20.17
N MET A 26 26.55 -6.98 20.81
CA MET A 26 26.38 -6.59 22.22
C MET A 26 25.51 -7.58 22.96
N TYR A 27 25.67 -7.64 24.28
CA TYR A 27 24.71 -8.31 25.14
C TYR A 27 23.57 -7.36 25.51
N ILE A 28 22.33 -7.78 25.27
CA ILE A 28 21.16 -7.17 25.89
C ILE A 28 20.88 -7.98 27.15
N THR A 29 21.06 -7.37 28.33
CA THR A 29 20.89 -8.04 29.61
C THR A 29 19.68 -7.46 30.34
N ARG A 30 18.81 -8.33 30.82
CA ARG A 30 17.63 -7.97 31.65
C ARG A 30 17.62 -8.83 32.91
N PHE A 31 16.91 -8.36 33.92
CA PHE A 31 16.76 -9.12 35.20
C PHE A 31 18.10 -9.60 35.79
N ARG A 32 19.13 -8.75 35.71
CA ARG A 32 20.50 -8.97 36.23
C ARG A 32 21.32 -10.07 35.55
N THR A 33 20.69 -11.13 35.06
CA THR A 33 21.43 -12.32 34.58
C THR A 33 20.90 -12.88 33.26
N LYS A 34 19.70 -12.51 32.85
CA LYS A 34 19.09 -12.99 31.58
C LYS A 34 19.58 -12.14 30.45
N ARG A 35 20.13 -12.75 29.40
CA ARG A 35 20.71 -12.03 28.29
C ARG A 35 20.54 -12.76 26.96
N ILE A 36 20.52 -11.99 25.90
CA ILE A 36 20.63 -12.41 24.52
C ILE A 36 21.79 -11.66 23.87
N VAL A 37 22.21 -12.06 22.68
CA VAL A 37 23.19 -11.31 21.90
C VAL A 37 22.46 -10.61 20.75
N ALA A 38 22.80 -9.35 20.54
CA ALA A 38 22.28 -8.56 19.42
C ALA A 38 23.43 -8.07 18.54
N TYR A 39 23.21 -8.17 17.24
CA TYR A 39 24.03 -7.59 16.19
C TYR A 39 23.13 -6.66 15.38
N VAL A 40 23.33 -5.36 15.53
CA VAL A 40 22.40 -4.36 14.98
C VAL A 40 23.09 -3.45 13.97
N GLY A 41 22.33 -2.88 13.04
CA GLY A 41 22.85 -1.98 12.01
C GLY A 41 23.74 -2.70 10.99
N ILE A 42 23.38 -3.91 10.56
CA ILE A 42 24.11 -4.68 9.56
C ILE A 42 23.55 -4.31 8.17
N PRO A 43 24.37 -3.77 7.25
CA PRO A 43 23.92 -3.47 5.91
C PRO A 43 23.71 -4.76 5.09
N TYR A 44 22.56 -4.86 4.42
CA TYR A 44 22.23 -6.00 3.56
C TYR A 44 22.15 -5.64 2.06
N ALA A 45 22.29 -4.36 1.75
CA ALA A 45 22.37 -3.82 0.39
C ALA A 45 23.21 -2.54 0.39
N GLN A 46 23.57 -2.05 -0.81
CA GLN A 46 24.18 -0.73 -0.97
C GLN A 46 23.16 0.37 -0.62
N PRO A 47 23.59 1.54 -0.07
CA PRO A 47 22.71 2.66 0.21
C PRO A 47 21.90 3.08 -1.02
N PRO A 48 20.57 3.21 -0.93
CA PRO A 48 19.70 3.59 -2.06
C PRO A 48 19.64 5.11 -2.25
N ILE A 49 20.79 5.74 -2.35
CA ILE A 49 20.97 7.19 -2.52
C ILE A 49 21.38 7.55 -3.95
N ASP A 50 21.28 8.81 -4.30
CA ASP A 50 21.68 9.37 -5.59
C ASP A 50 21.02 8.63 -6.77
N PHE A 51 21.82 8.01 -7.65
CA PHE A 51 21.32 7.27 -8.81
C PHE A 51 20.61 5.97 -8.44
N ARG A 52 20.83 5.43 -7.21
CA ARG A 52 20.11 4.25 -6.70
C ARG A 52 18.75 4.61 -6.10
N ARG A 53 18.43 5.89 -5.88
CA ARG A 53 17.07 6.30 -5.54
C ARG A 53 16.13 5.90 -6.68
N PHE A 54 15.00 5.29 -6.37
CA PHE A 54 14.04 4.73 -7.36
C PHE A 54 14.65 3.66 -8.28
N ALA A 55 15.54 2.83 -7.72
CA ALA A 55 16.11 1.67 -8.40
C ALA A 55 16.03 0.43 -7.49
N PRO A 56 16.07 -0.79 -8.04
CA PRO A 56 16.20 -2.01 -7.25
C PRO A 56 17.41 -1.95 -6.31
N PRO A 57 17.37 -2.63 -5.15
CA PRO A 57 18.51 -2.67 -4.25
C PRO A 57 19.70 -3.38 -4.91
N GLU A 58 20.90 -2.84 -4.72
CA GLU A 58 22.14 -3.52 -5.10
C GLU A 58 22.62 -4.35 -3.91
N TYR A 59 22.55 -5.68 -4.02
CA TYR A 59 22.91 -6.62 -2.96
C TYR A 59 23.86 -7.75 -3.42
N THR A 60 24.32 -7.71 -4.67
CA THR A 60 25.36 -8.60 -5.18
C THR A 60 26.75 -8.12 -4.77
N ASP A 61 26.96 -6.80 -4.76
CA ASP A 61 28.16 -6.16 -4.25
C ASP A 61 27.82 -5.46 -2.92
N LEU A 62 27.93 -6.22 -1.83
CA LEU A 62 27.58 -5.73 -0.48
C LEU A 62 28.63 -4.76 0.06
N PRO A 63 28.22 -3.79 0.92
CA PRO A 63 29.18 -3.00 1.67
C PRO A 63 30.14 -3.89 2.47
N SER A 64 31.41 -3.80 2.21
CA SER A 64 32.45 -4.60 2.84
C SER A 64 33.44 -3.74 3.62
N TRP A 65 34.10 -4.32 4.62
CA TRP A 65 35.06 -3.63 5.46
C TRP A 65 36.20 -4.56 5.89
N GLU A 66 37.36 -3.97 6.12
CA GLU A 66 38.50 -4.63 6.73
C GLU A 66 38.42 -4.53 8.27
N GLY A 67 38.84 -5.60 8.95
CA GLY A 67 38.89 -5.64 10.42
C GLY A 67 37.52 -5.88 11.07
N LEU A 68 37.36 -5.37 12.28
CA LEU A 68 36.19 -5.56 13.12
C LEU A 68 35.26 -4.35 13.09
N ARG A 69 34.05 -4.51 12.56
CA ARG A 69 33.00 -3.50 12.60
C ARG A 69 32.15 -3.66 13.86
N ASN A 70 31.83 -2.56 14.50
CA ASN A 70 30.95 -2.52 15.65
C ASN A 70 29.49 -2.59 15.21
N ALA A 71 28.78 -3.67 15.57
CA ALA A 71 27.35 -3.90 15.30
C ALA A 71 26.53 -3.76 16.59
N THR A 72 26.73 -2.64 17.31
CA THR A 72 26.05 -2.30 18.57
C THR A 72 25.23 -1.00 18.47
N ILE A 73 25.23 -0.35 17.31
CA ILE A 73 24.51 0.89 17.06
C ILE A 73 23.44 0.61 16.02
N TYR A 74 22.20 0.92 16.36
CA TYR A 74 21.08 0.84 15.42
C TYR A 74 21.26 1.82 14.27
N ALA A 75 20.97 1.37 13.06
CA ALA A 75 20.95 2.24 11.89
C ALA A 75 19.74 3.19 11.91
N PRO A 76 19.77 4.30 11.14
CA PRO A 76 18.62 5.14 10.92
C PRO A 76 17.45 4.35 10.34
N ASP A 77 16.23 4.77 10.67
CA ASP A 77 15.02 4.25 10.04
C ASP A 77 14.87 4.83 8.62
N CYS A 78 14.15 4.14 7.73
CA CYS A 78 13.92 4.63 6.39
C CYS A 78 13.09 5.91 6.40
N MET A 79 13.30 6.76 5.36
CA MET A 79 12.66 8.07 5.24
C MET A 79 11.15 8.00 5.41
N GLN A 80 10.64 8.72 6.37
CA GLN A 80 9.23 8.82 6.72
C GLN A 80 8.99 10.09 7.55
N ASN A 81 7.75 10.59 7.57
CA ASN A 81 7.36 11.68 8.46
C ASN A 81 6.89 11.12 9.80
N ASP A 82 7.30 11.78 10.89
CA ASP A 82 6.65 11.56 12.17
C ASP A 82 5.17 12.02 12.08
N PRO A 83 4.23 11.28 12.69
CA PRO A 83 2.85 11.73 12.74
C PRO A 83 2.79 13.13 13.38
N LYS A 84 2.17 14.09 12.71
CA LYS A 84 2.01 15.43 13.26
C LYS A 84 1.14 15.36 14.51
N ARG A 85 1.39 16.24 15.49
CA ARG A 85 0.65 16.27 16.75
C ARG A 85 -0.87 16.43 16.56
N GLU A 86 -1.30 17.04 15.45
CA GLU A 86 -2.71 17.12 15.05
C GLU A 86 -3.24 15.78 14.53
N ASP A 87 -2.39 14.98 13.89
CA ASP A 87 -2.72 13.65 13.41
C ASP A 87 -2.75 12.62 14.56
N ILE A 88 -2.03 12.87 15.69
CA ILE A 88 -2.02 12.00 16.89
C ILE A 88 -3.38 12.00 17.60
N GLN A 89 -4.18 13.07 17.45
CA GLN A 89 -5.55 13.10 17.96
C GLN A 89 -6.54 12.31 17.09
N HIS A 90 -6.09 11.86 15.91
CA HIS A 90 -6.89 10.99 15.07
C HIS A 90 -6.97 9.59 15.67
N PRO A 91 -8.15 8.97 15.76
CA PRO A 91 -8.34 7.66 16.38
C PRO A 91 -7.39 6.56 15.88
N LEU A 92 -7.01 6.60 14.62
CA LEU A 92 -6.08 5.67 13.99
C LEU A 92 -4.66 5.72 14.52
N ASN A 93 -4.22 6.94 14.84
CA ASN A 93 -2.88 7.16 15.36
C ASN A 93 -2.79 6.94 16.88
N LYS A 94 -3.93 6.91 17.60
CA LYS A 94 -3.98 6.55 19.01
C LYS A 94 -3.47 5.14 19.29
N HIS A 95 -3.73 4.20 18.38
CA HIS A 95 -3.24 2.84 18.49
C HIS A 95 -1.75 2.73 18.38
N ASP A 96 -1.22 3.29 17.31
CA ASP A 96 0.21 3.27 17.06
C ASP A 96 0.93 4.04 18.18
N GLU A 97 0.32 5.13 18.68
CA GLU A 97 0.86 5.88 19.80
C GLU A 97 0.85 5.08 21.11
N LEU A 98 -0.25 4.42 21.44
CA LEU A 98 -0.33 3.60 22.65
C LEU A 98 0.65 2.43 22.58
N PHE A 99 0.66 1.70 21.46
CA PHE A 99 1.57 0.59 21.26
C PHE A 99 3.04 1.06 21.27
N THR A 100 3.34 2.18 20.63
CA THR A 100 4.67 2.80 20.63
C THR A 100 5.07 3.23 22.06
N LYS A 101 4.18 3.84 22.82
CA LYS A 101 4.43 4.20 24.24
C LYS A 101 4.71 2.97 25.09
N LEU A 102 3.95 1.89 24.90
CA LEU A 102 4.20 0.63 25.63
C LEU A 102 5.56 0.04 25.29
N LEU A 103 6.00 0.16 24.02
CA LEU A 103 7.33 -0.28 23.58
C LEU A 103 8.43 0.64 24.09
N GLU A 104 8.29 1.95 23.96
CA GLU A 104 9.26 2.94 24.40
C GLU A 104 9.46 2.89 25.92
N ALA A 105 8.38 2.71 26.70
CA ALA A 105 8.45 2.53 28.15
C ALA A 105 9.25 1.29 28.59
N GLN A 106 9.51 0.35 27.68
CA GLN A 106 10.28 -0.86 27.93
C GLN A 106 11.73 -0.79 27.47
N MET A 107 12.11 0.29 26.81
CA MET A 107 13.51 0.56 26.44
C MET A 107 14.22 1.21 27.62
N GLU A 108 15.48 0.81 27.91
CA GLU A 108 16.28 1.41 28.99
C GLU A 108 16.61 2.89 28.71
N GLU A 109 16.76 3.24 27.43
CA GLU A 109 16.93 4.62 26.98
C GLU A 109 16.02 4.86 25.76
N PRO A 110 15.28 5.98 25.72
CA PRO A 110 14.51 6.36 24.54
C PRO A 110 15.45 6.52 23.34
N ARG A 111 15.22 5.75 22.29
CA ARG A 111 16.00 5.89 21.08
C ARG A 111 15.64 7.22 20.38
N LYS A 112 16.67 8.01 20.07
CA LYS A 112 16.47 9.15 19.17
C LYS A 112 16.13 8.62 17.78
N LYS A 113 14.94 8.93 17.26
CA LYS A 113 14.55 8.59 15.90
C LYS A 113 15.41 9.40 14.93
N GLU A 114 16.09 8.71 14.05
CA GLU A 114 16.87 9.29 12.96
C GLU A 114 16.40 8.65 11.65
N TYR A 115 16.14 9.47 10.64
CA TYR A 115 15.63 9.02 9.35
C TYR A 115 16.68 9.29 8.26
N SER A 116 16.86 8.34 7.35
CA SER A 116 17.81 8.45 6.25
C SER A 116 17.34 7.67 5.03
N GLU A 117 17.76 8.07 3.84
CA GLU A 117 17.66 7.21 2.66
C GLU A 117 18.66 6.04 2.76
N ASP A 118 19.82 6.22 3.40
CA ASP A 118 20.74 5.13 3.76
C ASP A 118 20.19 4.37 4.96
N CYS A 119 19.26 3.45 4.70
CA CYS A 119 18.49 2.74 5.72
C CYS A 119 18.41 1.22 5.50
N LEU A 120 19.04 0.66 4.47
CA LEU A 120 18.91 -0.77 4.15
C LEU A 120 19.77 -1.63 5.07
N TYR A 121 19.33 -1.71 6.32
CA TYR A 121 19.99 -2.42 7.40
C TYR A 121 19.04 -3.42 8.06
N LEU A 122 19.62 -4.46 8.66
CA LEU A 122 18.88 -5.42 9.47
C LEU A 122 19.55 -5.60 10.83
N ASN A 123 18.78 -6.17 11.77
CA ASN A 123 19.27 -6.53 13.10
C ASN A 123 19.08 -8.02 13.32
N VAL A 124 20.03 -8.68 13.95
CA VAL A 124 19.99 -10.11 14.28
C VAL A 124 20.11 -10.29 15.79
N TYR A 125 19.13 -10.96 16.38
CA TYR A 125 19.07 -11.27 17.80
C TYR A 125 19.16 -12.77 18.00
N VAL A 126 20.10 -13.23 18.82
CA VAL A 126 20.39 -14.65 19.02
C VAL A 126 20.42 -15.04 20.50
N PRO A 127 20.05 -16.27 20.86
CA PRO A 127 20.22 -16.79 22.21
C PRO A 127 21.70 -16.78 22.62
N ASP A 128 22.02 -16.47 23.89
CA ASP A 128 23.42 -16.48 24.39
C ASP A 128 24.04 -17.90 24.43
N ASP A 129 23.21 -18.92 24.51
CA ASP A 129 23.63 -20.33 24.48
C ASP A 129 23.69 -20.88 23.05
N PHE A 130 24.74 -20.55 22.32
CA PHE A 130 25.00 -21.15 21.00
C PHE A 130 25.13 -22.68 21.14
N LYS A 131 24.03 -23.41 20.93
CA LYS A 131 24.07 -24.85 20.74
C LYS A 131 24.32 -25.16 19.26
N VAL A 132 24.85 -26.34 19.00
CA VAL A 132 25.29 -26.80 17.67
C VAL A 132 24.11 -27.04 16.71
N GLU A 133 22.89 -27.04 17.21
CA GLU A 133 21.68 -27.29 16.41
C GLU A 133 21.15 -25.98 15.83
N GLY A 134 20.93 -25.93 14.52
CA GLY A 134 20.46 -24.76 13.80
C GLY A 134 19.11 -24.25 14.33
N TYR A 135 19.10 -23.02 14.84
CA TYR A 135 17.87 -22.37 15.27
C TYR A 135 17.04 -21.91 14.07
N PRO A 136 15.69 -21.96 14.10
CA PRO A 136 14.88 -21.32 13.08
C PRO A 136 15.12 -19.81 13.09
N ALA A 137 15.20 -19.22 11.90
CA ALA A 137 15.28 -17.78 11.73
C ALA A 137 13.87 -17.20 11.48
N MET A 138 13.39 -16.35 12.37
CA MET A 138 12.16 -15.59 12.20
C MET A 138 12.50 -14.20 11.66
N VAL A 139 12.15 -13.94 10.39
CA VAL A 139 12.47 -12.69 9.70
C VAL A 139 11.23 -11.79 9.72
N TRP A 140 11.35 -10.67 10.44
CA TRP A 140 10.28 -9.72 10.70
C TRP A 140 10.24 -8.59 9.69
N PHE A 141 9.07 -8.43 9.05
CA PHE A 141 8.70 -7.26 8.28
C PHE A 141 7.71 -6.42 9.07
N HIS A 142 8.08 -5.19 9.39
CA HIS A 142 7.23 -4.27 10.16
C HIS A 142 6.04 -3.80 9.34
N GLY A 143 4.98 -3.37 10.02
CA GLY A 143 3.81 -2.73 9.45
C GLY A 143 3.98 -1.22 9.26
N GLY A 144 2.86 -0.52 9.10
CA GLY A 144 2.73 0.92 8.95
C GLY A 144 2.39 1.36 7.54
N ASP A 145 1.45 0.67 6.90
CA ASP A 145 0.81 1.05 5.62
C ASP A 145 1.78 1.22 4.44
N PHE A 146 2.98 0.65 4.50
CA PHE A 146 4.08 0.90 3.55
C PHE A 146 4.61 2.35 3.54
N VAL A 147 4.10 3.23 4.38
CA VAL A 147 4.49 4.65 4.45
C VAL A 147 5.34 4.99 5.65
N ARG A 148 5.26 4.18 6.71
CA ARG A 148 6.02 4.35 7.96
C ARG A 148 6.39 3.01 8.57
N GLY A 149 7.17 3.05 9.66
CA GLY A 149 7.58 1.87 10.40
C GLY A 149 9.08 1.76 10.59
N SER A 150 9.51 0.77 11.36
CA SER A 150 10.91 0.59 11.73
C SER A 150 11.20 -0.87 12.07
N PRO A 151 12.40 -1.39 11.73
CA PRO A 151 12.85 -2.70 12.20
C PRO A 151 13.00 -2.75 13.74
N ASN A 152 12.95 -1.60 14.39
CA ASN A 152 13.09 -1.46 15.84
C ASN A 152 11.75 -1.23 16.55
N SER A 153 10.63 -1.37 15.82
CA SER A 153 9.27 -1.20 16.37
C SER A 153 8.81 -2.33 17.29
N VAL A 154 9.59 -3.39 17.43
CA VAL A 154 9.29 -4.52 18.32
C VAL A 154 10.52 -4.89 19.14
N ASN A 155 10.29 -5.43 20.34
CA ASN A 155 11.36 -5.89 21.22
C ASN A 155 11.35 -7.43 21.29
N PRO A 156 12.26 -8.14 20.61
CA PRO A 156 12.26 -9.61 20.53
C PRO A 156 12.92 -10.28 21.74
N PHE A 157 13.33 -9.54 22.79
CA PHE A 157 14.13 -10.06 23.89
C PHE A 157 13.53 -11.32 24.51
N GLN A 158 12.23 -11.29 24.85
CA GLN A 158 11.59 -12.43 25.50
C GLN A 158 11.39 -13.61 24.55
N LEU A 159 11.06 -13.33 23.30
CA LEU A 159 10.90 -14.35 22.25
C LEU A 159 12.21 -15.13 22.07
N VAL A 160 13.32 -14.42 21.85
CA VAL A 160 14.66 -15.02 21.67
C VAL A 160 15.13 -15.73 22.92
N LEU A 161 15.01 -15.08 24.10
CA LEU A 161 15.49 -15.63 25.36
C LEU A 161 14.79 -16.93 25.73
N LYS A 162 13.45 -16.93 25.70
CA LYS A 162 12.64 -18.05 26.21
C LYS A 162 12.43 -19.14 25.17
N GLN A 163 12.25 -18.77 23.91
CA GLN A 163 11.80 -19.71 22.89
C GLN A 163 12.93 -20.24 22.00
N LYS A 164 14.15 -19.70 22.15
CA LYS A 164 15.32 -20.21 21.44
C LYS A 164 15.16 -20.18 19.92
N VAL A 165 14.88 -19.01 19.39
CA VAL A 165 14.83 -18.71 17.96
C VAL A 165 15.80 -17.58 17.66
N ILE A 166 16.26 -17.48 16.42
CA ILE A 166 16.92 -16.27 15.93
C ILE A 166 15.84 -15.35 15.39
N PHE A 167 15.90 -14.08 15.79
CA PHE A 167 15.00 -13.06 15.29
C PHE A 167 15.77 -12.06 14.45
N VAL A 168 15.28 -11.81 13.23
CA VAL A 168 15.88 -10.85 12.30
C VAL A 168 14.84 -9.79 11.98
N SER A 169 15.10 -8.51 12.28
CA SER A 169 14.23 -7.40 11.87
C SER A 169 14.84 -6.63 10.70
N VAL A 170 14.02 -6.30 9.72
CA VAL A 170 14.45 -5.76 8.43
C VAL A 170 13.87 -4.37 8.21
N ALA A 171 14.72 -3.39 7.90
CA ALA A 171 14.28 -2.11 7.33
C ALA A 171 14.06 -2.29 5.82
N TYR A 172 13.13 -1.55 5.24
CA TYR A 172 12.88 -1.51 3.80
C TYR A 172 12.33 -0.13 3.42
N ARG A 173 12.55 0.29 2.18
CA ARG A 173 12.10 1.62 1.71
C ARG A 173 10.59 1.74 1.75
N LEU A 174 10.13 2.91 2.16
CA LEU A 174 8.74 3.25 2.42
C LEU A 174 8.25 4.35 1.49
N ASN A 175 6.94 4.61 1.47
CA ASN A 175 6.29 5.71 0.77
C ASN A 175 6.77 5.89 -0.67
N ILE A 176 6.93 7.12 -1.13
CA ILE A 176 7.41 7.44 -2.49
C ILE A 176 8.76 6.78 -2.81
N PHE A 177 9.67 6.63 -1.81
CA PHE A 177 11.00 6.04 -2.03
C PHE A 177 10.94 4.54 -2.30
N GLY A 178 9.97 3.83 -1.71
CA GLY A 178 9.80 2.38 -1.84
C GLY A 178 8.81 1.95 -2.93
N PHE A 179 7.83 2.80 -3.25
CA PHE A 179 6.66 2.36 -4.04
C PHE A 179 6.31 3.27 -5.23
N PHE A 180 7.10 4.29 -5.54
CA PHE A 180 6.92 5.05 -6.76
C PHE A 180 7.27 4.21 -8.00
N SER A 181 6.44 4.32 -9.05
CA SER A 181 6.68 3.67 -10.35
C SER A 181 6.53 4.65 -11.49
N THR A 182 7.37 4.55 -12.51
CA THR A 182 7.19 5.24 -13.80
C THR A 182 6.32 4.47 -14.77
N LEU A 183 5.91 3.24 -14.41
CA LEU A 183 5.15 2.28 -15.21
C LEU A 183 5.91 1.81 -16.46
N ASP A 184 7.24 1.76 -16.36
CA ASP A 184 8.14 1.25 -17.39
C ASP A 184 9.47 0.77 -16.80
N ASN A 185 10.44 0.45 -17.65
CA ASN A 185 11.75 -0.07 -17.25
C ASN A 185 12.59 0.86 -16.39
N GLU A 186 12.35 2.16 -16.43
CA GLU A 186 13.20 3.14 -15.74
C GLU A 186 13.02 3.03 -14.22
N ALA A 187 11.78 2.90 -13.75
CA ALA A 187 11.44 2.61 -12.37
C ALA A 187 10.17 1.75 -12.31
N PRO A 188 10.28 0.42 -12.39
CA PRO A 188 9.12 -0.46 -12.39
C PRO A 188 8.32 -0.44 -11.09
N GLY A 189 8.91 0.01 -9.97
CA GLY A 189 8.26 0.07 -8.66
C GLY A 189 8.63 -1.10 -7.75
N ASN A 190 7.86 -1.26 -6.65
CA ASN A 190 8.03 -2.35 -5.67
C ASN A 190 9.43 -2.42 -5.01
N PHE A 191 10.16 -1.29 -4.95
CA PHE A 191 11.53 -1.28 -4.44
C PHE A 191 11.61 -1.70 -2.97
N GLY A 192 10.62 -1.31 -2.13
CA GLY A 192 10.56 -1.76 -0.75
C GLY A 192 10.41 -3.27 -0.59
N LEU A 193 9.67 -3.93 -1.49
CA LEU A 193 9.56 -5.40 -1.51
C LEU A 193 10.84 -6.06 -2.03
N LEU A 194 11.50 -5.46 -3.01
CA LEU A 194 12.80 -5.94 -3.49
C LEU A 194 13.88 -5.78 -2.40
N ASP A 195 13.80 -4.74 -1.55
CA ASP A 195 14.66 -4.60 -0.38
C ASP A 195 14.46 -5.78 0.60
N GLN A 196 13.21 -6.21 0.82
CA GLN A 196 12.90 -7.39 1.63
C GLN A 196 13.49 -8.67 1.00
N VAL A 197 13.44 -8.83 -0.32
CA VAL A 197 14.12 -9.95 -1.03
C VAL A 197 15.63 -9.93 -0.79
N ALA A 198 16.25 -8.75 -0.90
CA ALA A 198 17.69 -8.61 -0.63
C ALA A 198 18.04 -9.01 0.81
N ALA A 199 17.22 -8.63 1.79
CA ALA A 199 17.39 -9.03 3.18
C ALA A 199 17.22 -10.55 3.37
N LEU A 200 16.23 -11.16 2.72
CA LEU A 200 16.05 -12.62 2.76
C LEU A 200 17.23 -13.36 2.13
N SER A 201 17.76 -12.85 1.03
CA SER A 201 18.97 -13.39 0.38
C SER A 201 20.19 -13.28 1.31
N TRP A 202 20.31 -12.14 2.03
CA TRP A 202 21.33 -11.95 3.04
C TRP A 202 21.18 -12.97 4.19
N VAL A 203 19.97 -13.19 4.69
CA VAL A 203 19.68 -14.19 5.74
C VAL A 203 20.07 -15.57 5.28
N LYS A 204 19.68 -15.99 4.08
CA LYS A 204 20.04 -17.29 3.49
C LYS A 204 21.55 -17.52 3.48
N ASN A 205 22.35 -16.49 3.19
CA ASN A 205 23.79 -16.57 3.04
C ASN A 205 24.57 -16.47 4.37
N ASN A 206 23.98 -15.87 5.42
CA ASN A 206 24.72 -15.49 6.62
C ASN A 206 24.19 -16.08 7.92
N ILE A 207 22.95 -16.55 7.98
CA ILE A 207 22.30 -16.90 9.26
C ILE A 207 22.95 -18.09 9.96
N GLU A 208 23.59 -18.97 9.22
CA GLU A 208 24.36 -20.11 9.76
C GLU A 208 25.50 -19.62 10.67
N SER A 209 26.18 -18.53 10.31
CA SER A 209 27.23 -17.92 11.13
C SER A 209 26.73 -17.48 12.52
N PHE A 210 25.45 -17.20 12.65
CA PHE A 210 24.76 -16.85 13.88
C PHE A 210 24.17 -18.06 14.63
N GLY A 211 24.35 -19.28 14.10
CA GLY A 211 23.81 -20.53 14.65
C GLY A 211 22.38 -20.83 14.17
N GLY A 212 21.93 -20.18 13.12
CA GLY A 212 20.63 -20.41 12.48
C GLY A 212 20.71 -21.48 11.39
N ASP A 213 19.54 -21.97 11.01
CA ASP A 213 19.37 -22.89 9.90
C ASP A 213 18.84 -22.13 8.68
N PRO A 214 19.64 -22.00 7.59
CA PRO A 214 19.23 -21.31 6.37
C PRO A 214 18.09 -22.04 5.63
N ASP A 215 17.83 -23.30 5.95
CA ASP A 215 16.72 -24.09 5.40
C ASP A 215 15.50 -24.12 6.33
N ASN A 216 15.54 -23.33 7.42
CA ASN A 216 14.45 -23.18 8.37
C ASN A 216 14.16 -21.70 8.65
N VAL A 217 13.83 -20.96 7.60
CA VAL A 217 13.50 -19.53 7.66
C VAL A 217 11.97 -19.38 7.67
N CYS A 218 11.45 -18.66 8.66
CA CYS A 218 10.05 -18.27 8.79
C CYS A 218 9.91 -16.77 8.58
N ILE A 219 9.29 -16.33 7.49
CA ILE A 219 8.95 -14.92 7.31
C ILE A 219 7.74 -14.57 8.17
N PHE A 220 7.76 -13.36 8.75
CA PHE A 220 6.85 -12.99 9.79
C PHE A 220 6.52 -11.49 9.70
N GLY A 221 5.24 -11.12 9.69
CA GLY A 221 4.83 -9.73 9.54
C GLY A 221 3.46 -9.44 10.12
N HIS A 222 3.22 -8.16 10.37
CA HIS A 222 1.96 -7.63 10.87
C HIS A 222 1.53 -6.46 9.98
N ASP A 223 0.22 -6.25 9.74
CA ASP A 223 -0.29 -5.15 8.93
C ASP A 223 0.32 -5.16 7.51
N ALA A 224 0.92 -4.09 7.02
CA ALA A 224 1.65 -4.05 5.75
C ALA A 224 2.79 -5.08 5.67
N GLY A 225 3.39 -5.45 6.81
CA GLY A 225 4.34 -6.55 6.90
C GLY A 225 3.70 -7.91 6.63
N ALA A 226 2.45 -8.11 7.07
CA ALA A 226 1.68 -9.32 6.75
C ALA A 226 1.27 -9.36 5.27
N VAL A 227 0.91 -8.21 4.69
CA VAL A 227 0.70 -8.09 3.23
C VAL A 227 1.99 -8.43 2.49
N SER A 228 3.15 -7.93 2.94
CA SER A 228 4.46 -8.29 2.37
C SER A 228 4.71 -9.80 2.42
N VAL A 229 4.39 -10.47 3.54
CA VAL A 229 4.47 -11.93 3.66
C VAL A 229 3.63 -12.62 2.58
N GLY A 230 2.39 -12.19 2.39
CA GLY A 230 1.52 -12.72 1.33
C GLY A 230 2.06 -12.48 -0.07
N LEU A 231 2.68 -11.32 -0.31
CA LEU A 231 3.30 -10.98 -1.59
C LEU A 231 4.57 -11.80 -1.86
N HIS A 232 5.34 -12.12 -0.82
CA HIS A 232 6.49 -13.04 -0.95
C HIS A 232 6.07 -14.47 -1.29
N LEU A 233 4.87 -14.91 -0.86
CA LEU A 233 4.33 -16.20 -1.31
C LEU A 233 4.11 -16.23 -2.83
N LEU A 234 3.77 -15.09 -3.44
CA LEU A 234 3.46 -14.95 -4.87
C LEU A 234 4.70 -14.65 -5.74
N SER A 235 5.73 -14.04 -5.15
CA SER A 235 6.85 -13.52 -5.91
C SER A 235 7.88 -14.59 -6.29
N PRO A 236 8.27 -14.69 -7.57
CA PRO A 236 9.34 -15.59 -8.00
C PRO A 236 10.70 -15.21 -7.41
N TYR A 237 10.93 -13.94 -7.03
CA TYR A 237 12.16 -13.49 -6.40
C TYR A 237 12.38 -14.06 -5.01
N SER A 238 11.30 -14.46 -4.32
CA SER A 238 11.34 -14.97 -2.96
C SER A 238 11.36 -16.50 -2.88
N SER A 239 11.23 -17.17 -4.02
CA SER A 239 11.18 -18.63 -4.09
C SER A 239 12.45 -19.27 -3.47
N GLY A 240 12.24 -20.18 -2.51
CA GLY A 240 13.31 -20.90 -1.82
C GLY A 240 14.05 -20.11 -0.74
N LEU A 241 13.71 -18.83 -0.50
CA LEU A 241 14.33 -18.00 0.54
C LEU A 241 13.70 -18.20 1.93
N PHE A 242 12.53 -18.83 2.00
CA PHE A 242 11.83 -19.14 3.26
C PHE A 242 11.03 -20.45 3.13
N GLN A 243 10.69 -21.05 4.27
CA GLN A 243 9.99 -22.34 4.34
C GLN A 243 8.67 -22.27 5.10
N LYS A 244 8.38 -21.14 5.77
CA LYS A 244 7.17 -20.92 6.55
C LYS A 244 6.80 -19.44 6.53
N ALA A 245 5.52 -19.15 6.72
CA ALA A 245 5.01 -17.78 6.70
C ALA A 245 4.02 -17.53 7.84
N ILE A 246 4.15 -16.40 8.53
CA ILE A 246 3.21 -15.92 9.55
C ILE A 246 2.73 -14.53 9.14
N ALA A 247 1.43 -14.38 8.88
CA ALA A 247 0.81 -13.11 8.51
C ALA A 247 -0.24 -12.73 9.56
N MET A 248 -0.02 -11.60 10.27
CA MET A 248 -0.83 -11.16 11.39
C MET A 248 -1.56 -9.87 11.05
N SER A 249 -2.88 -9.81 11.25
CA SER A 249 -3.70 -8.58 11.09
C SER A 249 -3.43 -7.80 9.80
N GLY A 250 -3.28 -8.55 8.70
CA GLY A 250 -3.07 -8.03 7.34
C GLY A 250 -3.09 -9.17 6.34
N ASN A 251 -3.67 -8.93 5.17
CA ASN A 251 -3.81 -9.97 4.16
C ASN A 251 -3.64 -9.41 2.76
N VAL A 252 -2.85 -10.10 1.96
CA VAL A 252 -2.59 -9.74 0.55
C VAL A 252 -3.86 -9.76 -0.33
N LEU A 253 -4.91 -10.47 0.10
CA LEU A 253 -6.21 -10.50 -0.58
C LEU A 253 -7.17 -9.40 -0.12
N SER A 254 -6.79 -8.60 0.88
CA SER A 254 -7.62 -7.47 1.32
C SER A 254 -7.76 -6.44 0.20
N PRO A 255 -8.93 -5.75 0.13
CA PRO A 255 -9.17 -4.77 -0.91
C PRO A 255 -8.06 -3.72 -1.00
N GLU A 256 -7.68 -3.37 -2.22
CA GLU A 256 -6.73 -2.29 -2.52
C GLU A 256 -5.32 -2.43 -1.91
N THR A 257 -4.89 -3.62 -1.51
CA THR A 257 -3.50 -3.84 -1.04
C THR A 257 -2.46 -3.71 -2.14
N VAL A 258 -2.85 -3.97 -3.38
CA VAL A 258 -1.98 -3.89 -4.56
C VAL A 258 -2.63 -3.03 -5.63
N ASN A 259 -1.90 -2.03 -6.08
CA ASN A 259 -2.35 -1.11 -7.14
C ASN A 259 -2.19 -1.73 -8.54
N ILE A 260 -2.97 -1.20 -9.49
CA ILE A 260 -2.85 -1.52 -10.92
C ILE A 260 -2.30 -0.32 -11.68
N ALA A 261 -1.59 -0.58 -12.78
CA ALA A 261 -0.94 0.44 -13.60
C ALA A 261 -1.88 1.60 -13.99
N ARG A 262 -3.15 1.31 -14.26
CA ARG A 262 -4.12 2.33 -14.68
C ARG A 262 -4.39 3.38 -13.60
N LYS A 263 -4.44 2.98 -12.31
CA LYS A 263 -4.59 3.93 -11.19
C LYS A 263 -3.31 4.76 -11.02
N GLU A 264 -2.15 4.14 -11.21
CA GLU A 264 -0.86 4.78 -10.99
C GLU A 264 -0.47 5.81 -12.06
N ILE A 265 -1.06 5.79 -13.27
CA ILE A 265 -0.83 6.84 -14.27
C ILE A 265 -1.13 8.23 -13.67
N ILE A 266 -2.23 8.35 -12.93
CA ILE A 266 -2.64 9.61 -12.29
C ILE A 266 -1.62 10.01 -11.20
N THR A 267 -1.12 9.05 -10.44
CA THR A 267 -0.07 9.28 -9.42
C THR A 267 1.21 9.82 -10.05
N VAL A 268 1.68 9.21 -11.14
CA VAL A 268 2.87 9.69 -11.86
C VAL A 268 2.70 11.10 -12.39
N ASP A 269 1.51 11.43 -12.92
CA ASP A 269 1.19 12.78 -13.40
C ASP A 269 1.15 13.81 -12.26
N LYS A 270 0.59 13.44 -11.10
CA LYS A 270 0.60 14.27 -9.89
C LYS A 270 2.04 14.53 -9.41
N VAL A 271 2.86 13.49 -9.33
CA VAL A 271 4.27 13.58 -8.90
C VAL A 271 5.06 14.48 -9.86
N ALA A 272 4.97 14.25 -11.16
CA ALA A 272 5.66 15.07 -12.16
C ALA A 272 5.27 16.55 -12.03
N SER A 273 3.98 16.83 -11.85
CA SER A 273 3.45 18.18 -11.70
C SER A 273 3.90 18.84 -10.39
N ALA A 274 3.83 18.13 -9.27
CA ALA A 274 4.17 18.64 -7.94
C ALA A 274 5.63 19.06 -7.84
N PHE A 275 6.54 18.33 -8.51
CA PHE A 275 7.97 18.63 -8.53
C PHE A 275 8.40 19.42 -9.77
N SER A 276 7.46 19.87 -10.61
CA SER A 276 7.75 20.60 -11.85
C SER A 276 8.71 19.84 -12.78
N CYS A 277 8.63 18.51 -12.80
CA CYS A 277 9.42 17.63 -13.64
C CYS A 277 8.67 17.28 -14.92
N PHE A 278 9.40 17.11 -16.03
CA PHE A 278 8.79 16.60 -17.25
C PHE A 278 8.32 15.16 -17.08
N ARG A 279 7.07 14.90 -17.41
CA ARG A 279 6.47 13.56 -17.30
C ARG A 279 7.14 12.52 -18.23
N LYS A 280 7.57 12.94 -19.40
CA LYS A 280 8.23 12.11 -20.42
C LYS A 280 9.36 12.84 -21.11
N PRO A 281 10.41 12.15 -21.53
CA PRO A 281 10.65 10.71 -21.30
C PRO A 281 10.92 10.42 -19.81
N THR A 282 10.61 9.21 -19.35
CA THR A 282 10.60 8.83 -17.92
C THR A 282 11.98 8.86 -17.27
N PHE A 283 13.06 8.63 -18.03
CA PHE A 283 14.42 8.82 -17.49
C PHE A 283 14.69 10.27 -17.07
N GLN A 284 14.13 11.27 -17.79
CA GLN A 284 14.25 12.70 -17.38
C GLN A 284 13.41 12.98 -16.14
N LEU A 285 12.25 12.35 -16.00
CA LEU A 285 11.46 12.43 -14.76
C LEU A 285 12.28 11.92 -13.59
N LEU A 286 12.91 10.76 -13.71
CA LEU A 286 13.75 10.19 -12.64
C LEU A 286 14.97 11.06 -12.34
N ASP A 287 15.67 11.55 -13.36
CA ASP A 287 16.81 12.46 -13.18
C ASP A 287 16.41 13.75 -12.44
N CYS A 288 15.22 14.27 -12.73
CA CYS A 288 14.66 15.41 -12.05
C CYS A 288 14.37 15.07 -10.57
N LEU A 289 13.63 13.98 -10.29
CA LEU A 289 13.26 13.55 -8.94
C LEU A 289 14.49 13.17 -8.09
N ARG A 290 15.53 12.58 -8.68
CA ARG A 290 16.78 12.25 -7.99
C ARG A 290 17.55 13.49 -7.50
N ARG A 291 17.35 14.65 -8.12
CA ARG A 291 17.94 15.94 -7.70
C ARG A 291 17.11 16.66 -6.64
N VAL A 292 15.89 16.25 -6.42
CA VAL A 292 15.04 16.83 -5.37
C VAL A 292 15.59 16.41 -4.01
N ASN A 293 15.62 17.35 -3.07
CA ASN A 293 15.96 17.06 -1.69
C ASN A 293 15.01 16.00 -1.11
N PHE A 294 15.55 15.03 -0.37
CA PHE A 294 14.77 13.91 0.17
C PHE A 294 13.63 14.37 1.08
N GLN A 295 13.82 15.41 1.90
CA GLN A 295 12.76 15.93 2.76
C GLN A 295 11.62 16.56 1.93
N ALA A 296 11.96 17.29 0.86
CA ALA A 296 10.95 17.84 -0.05
C ALA A 296 10.19 16.70 -0.80
N LEU A 297 10.89 15.62 -1.19
CA LEU A 297 10.23 14.44 -1.76
C LEU A 297 9.23 13.83 -0.78
N LEU A 298 9.59 13.74 0.50
CA LEU A 298 8.74 13.21 1.54
C LEU A 298 7.54 14.14 1.81
N ASP A 299 7.79 15.40 2.12
CA ASP A 299 6.76 16.36 2.56
C ASP A 299 5.69 16.61 1.48
N ILE A 300 6.13 16.66 0.21
CA ILE A 300 5.25 16.89 -0.94
C ILE A 300 4.73 15.57 -1.50
N GLY A 301 5.59 14.55 -1.59
CA GLY A 301 5.29 13.29 -2.24
C GLY A 301 4.36 12.39 -1.44
N GLU A 302 4.53 12.28 -0.12
CA GLU A 302 3.73 11.39 0.72
C GLU A 302 2.21 11.63 0.57
N PRO A 303 1.68 12.86 0.61
CA PRO A 303 0.25 13.10 0.49
C PRO A 303 -0.32 12.98 -0.94
N LEU A 304 0.49 12.73 -1.96
CA LEU A 304 0.03 12.68 -3.35
C LEU A 304 -0.69 11.37 -3.69
N ALA A 305 -0.36 10.29 -3.00
CA ALA A 305 -0.90 8.96 -3.27
C ALA A 305 -0.89 8.08 -2.02
N THR A 306 -1.65 6.98 -2.07
CA THR A 306 -1.48 5.83 -1.19
C THR A 306 -0.36 4.97 -1.75
N TRP A 307 0.82 5.06 -1.16
CA TRP A 307 2.02 4.34 -1.61
C TRP A 307 1.93 2.87 -1.27
N LYS A 308 1.72 2.03 -2.28
CA LYS A 308 1.45 0.60 -2.16
C LYS A 308 2.19 -0.20 -3.23
N PRO A 309 2.33 -1.52 -3.02
CA PRO A 309 2.75 -2.43 -4.09
C PRO A 309 1.91 -2.30 -5.36
N ILE A 310 2.51 -2.60 -6.49
CA ILE A 310 1.86 -2.51 -7.80
C ILE A 310 2.08 -3.80 -8.60
N VAL A 311 1.07 -4.20 -9.38
CA VAL A 311 1.25 -5.22 -10.42
C VAL A 311 2.18 -4.65 -11.48
N ASP A 312 3.39 -5.19 -11.62
CA ASP A 312 4.49 -4.66 -12.43
C ASP A 312 4.74 -5.45 -13.73
N THR A 313 3.80 -6.30 -14.11
CA THR A 313 3.85 -7.03 -15.39
C THR A 313 3.83 -6.08 -16.58
N GLY A 314 4.78 -6.31 -17.51
CA GLY A 314 4.89 -5.54 -18.75
C GLY A 314 5.63 -4.21 -18.61
N PHE A 315 6.09 -3.85 -17.43
CA PHE A 315 6.89 -2.64 -17.23
C PHE A 315 8.34 -2.84 -17.67
N SER A 316 8.86 -4.06 -17.55
CA SER A 316 10.20 -4.41 -18.00
C SER A 316 10.19 -5.62 -18.93
N ASN A 317 10.99 -5.55 -19.99
CA ASN A 317 11.28 -6.70 -20.86
C ASN A 317 12.55 -7.46 -20.41
N ILE A 318 13.26 -6.93 -19.41
CA ILE A 318 14.59 -7.42 -18.98
C ILE A 318 14.47 -8.20 -17.68
N THR A 319 13.57 -7.79 -16.78
CA THR A 319 13.38 -8.40 -15.46
C THR A 319 12.01 -9.06 -15.37
N GLN A 320 11.93 -10.13 -14.59
CA GLN A 320 10.63 -10.71 -14.23
C GLN A 320 9.86 -9.71 -13.37
N PRO A 321 8.51 -9.69 -13.41
CA PRO A 321 7.72 -8.91 -12.50
C PRO A 321 7.84 -9.46 -11.07
N PHE A 322 7.79 -8.58 -10.08
CA PHE A 322 7.68 -8.99 -8.68
C PHE A 322 6.30 -9.62 -8.43
N ILE A 323 5.24 -9.01 -8.99
CA ILE A 323 3.86 -9.51 -8.99
C ILE A 323 3.34 -9.49 -10.43
N SER A 324 3.01 -10.67 -10.96
CA SER A 324 2.61 -10.82 -12.37
C SER A 324 1.14 -10.48 -12.65
N ASP A 325 0.25 -10.55 -11.64
CA ASP A 325 -1.18 -10.25 -11.76
C ASP A 325 -1.74 -9.89 -10.36
N GLN A 326 -3.04 -9.60 -10.29
CA GLN A 326 -3.70 -9.39 -9.01
C GLN A 326 -3.54 -10.62 -8.08
N PRO A 327 -3.26 -10.43 -6.79
CA PRO A 327 -3.02 -11.53 -5.85
C PRO A 327 -4.11 -12.61 -5.86
N SER A 328 -5.38 -12.20 -5.88
CA SER A 328 -6.51 -13.14 -5.93
C SER A 328 -6.49 -14.03 -7.17
N LYS A 329 -6.08 -13.48 -8.31
CA LYS A 329 -5.94 -14.24 -9.55
C LYS A 329 -4.74 -15.19 -9.49
N MET A 330 -3.59 -14.74 -8.99
CA MET A 330 -2.40 -15.58 -8.87
C MET A 330 -2.63 -16.77 -7.94
N PHE A 331 -3.30 -16.58 -6.80
CA PHE A 331 -3.68 -17.69 -5.91
C PHE A 331 -4.69 -18.63 -6.56
N ASN A 332 -5.67 -18.11 -7.29
CA ASN A 332 -6.63 -18.93 -8.02
C ASN A 332 -5.98 -19.77 -9.11
N ASP A 333 -4.97 -19.22 -9.78
CA ASP A 333 -4.19 -19.89 -10.83
C ASP A 333 -3.07 -20.77 -10.24
N GLU A 334 -3.04 -20.92 -8.91
CA GLU A 334 -2.05 -21.72 -8.14
C GLU A 334 -0.58 -21.28 -8.35
N VAL A 335 -0.36 -20.00 -8.65
CA VAL A 335 0.97 -19.40 -8.82
C VAL A 335 1.44 -18.82 -7.49
N PHE A 336 1.91 -19.69 -6.58
CA PHE A 336 2.46 -19.28 -5.29
C PHE A 336 3.41 -20.34 -4.70
N SER A 337 4.19 -19.97 -3.70
CA SER A 337 5.08 -20.88 -2.95
C SER A 337 4.26 -21.66 -1.91
N PRO A 338 4.11 -22.99 -2.04
CA PRO A 338 3.28 -23.80 -1.15
C PRO A 338 4.04 -24.14 0.15
N VAL A 339 4.09 -23.19 1.08
CA VAL A 339 4.69 -23.38 2.42
C VAL A 339 3.61 -23.34 3.51
N PRO A 340 3.85 -23.94 4.69
CA PRO A 340 2.97 -23.79 5.84
C PRO A 340 2.74 -22.33 6.19
N VAL A 341 1.45 -21.97 6.48
CA VAL A 341 1.05 -20.60 6.81
C VAL A 341 0.28 -20.58 8.13
N LEU A 342 0.61 -19.62 8.99
CA LEU A 342 -0.15 -19.22 10.16
C LEU A 342 -0.65 -17.79 9.93
N THR A 343 -1.98 -17.56 10.00
CA THR A 343 -2.55 -16.25 9.75
C THR A 343 -3.82 -16.01 10.57
N GLY A 344 -4.13 -14.78 10.83
CA GLY A 344 -5.30 -14.40 11.59
C GLY A 344 -5.37 -12.89 11.83
N TYR A 345 -6.35 -12.50 12.66
CA TYR A 345 -6.67 -11.10 12.91
C TYR A 345 -7.27 -10.92 14.30
N THR A 346 -7.37 -9.66 14.78
CA THR A 346 -8.04 -9.31 16.03
C THR A 346 -9.55 -9.13 15.80
N ASN A 347 -10.37 -9.35 16.83
CA ASN A 347 -11.82 -9.36 16.65
C ASN A 347 -12.47 -7.99 16.44
N MET A 348 -11.71 -6.89 16.57
CA MET A 348 -12.19 -5.54 16.33
C MET A 348 -11.07 -4.65 15.77
N GLU A 349 -10.47 -5.06 14.67
CA GLU A 349 -9.27 -4.45 14.07
C GLU A 349 -9.34 -2.90 14.01
N ASP A 350 -10.40 -2.36 13.46
CA ASP A 350 -10.57 -0.92 13.26
C ASP A 350 -11.51 -0.25 14.29
N GLY A 351 -11.66 -0.87 15.47
CA GLY A 351 -12.55 -0.36 16.52
C GLY A 351 -12.28 1.11 16.89
N LEU A 352 -11.03 1.52 16.92
CA LEU A 352 -10.64 2.89 17.25
C LEU A 352 -10.91 3.91 16.15
N LEU A 353 -11.19 3.49 14.90
CA LEU A 353 -11.63 4.42 13.85
C LEU A 353 -12.91 5.17 14.22
N LEU A 354 -13.78 4.51 14.96
CA LEU A 354 -15.08 5.04 15.37
C LEU A 354 -15.07 5.60 16.79
N ASP A 355 -13.91 5.70 17.44
CA ASP A 355 -13.79 6.23 18.79
C ASP A 355 -13.99 7.75 18.80
N LYS A 356 -15.16 8.15 19.27
CA LYS A 356 -15.48 9.55 19.58
C LYS A 356 -15.63 9.80 21.08
N GLY A 357 -15.18 8.84 21.93
CA GLY A 357 -15.34 8.83 23.37
C GLY A 357 -16.21 7.67 23.86
N GLU A 358 -16.53 7.65 25.17
CA GLU A 358 -17.20 6.51 25.80
C GLU A 358 -18.60 6.19 25.22
N ASP A 359 -19.35 7.20 24.79
CA ASP A 359 -20.70 7.06 24.26
C ASP A 359 -20.76 7.12 22.73
N SER A 360 -19.65 6.91 22.05
CA SER A 360 -19.60 7.06 20.60
C SER A 360 -20.40 5.98 19.85
N GLY A 361 -21.58 6.38 19.36
CA GLY A 361 -22.34 5.64 18.37
C GLY A 361 -22.15 6.23 16.96
N ILE A 362 -22.78 5.62 15.97
CA ILE A 362 -22.91 6.19 14.63
C ILE A 362 -24.39 6.31 14.27
N SER A 363 -24.77 7.41 13.64
CA SER A 363 -26.12 7.58 13.12
C SER A 363 -26.36 6.67 11.90
N GLN A 364 -27.64 6.43 11.56
CA GLN A 364 -27.99 5.68 10.36
C GLN A 364 -27.36 6.29 9.09
N ARG A 365 -27.32 7.62 9.02
CA ARG A 365 -26.73 8.34 7.88
C ARG A 365 -25.23 8.10 7.78
N GLU A 366 -24.51 8.12 8.90
CA GLU A 366 -23.07 7.82 8.93
C GLU A 366 -22.82 6.38 8.52
N PHE A 367 -23.59 5.44 9.05
CA PHE A 367 -23.54 4.03 8.66
C PHE A 367 -23.70 3.85 7.14
N ASP A 368 -24.71 4.49 6.54
CA ASP A 368 -24.98 4.36 5.11
C ASP A 368 -23.86 4.97 4.26
N ILE A 369 -23.35 6.16 4.63
CA ILE A 369 -22.24 6.81 3.91
C ILE A 369 -20.98 5.96 3.98
N MET A 370 -20.57 5.54 5.16
CA MET A 370 -19.34 4.75 5.35
C MET A 370 -19.42 3.40 4.64
N ARG A 371 -20.59 2.72 4.69
CA ARG A 371 -20.82 1.48 3.94
C ARG A 371 -20.73 1.72 2.44
N GLU A 372 -21.34 2.80 1.94
CA GLU A 372 -21.32 3.17 0.52
C GLU A 372 -19.88 3.44 0.05
N GLU A 373 -19.09 4.17 0.79
CA GLU A 373 -17.69 4.45 0.47
C GLU A 373 -16.85 3.16 0.35
N VAL A 374 -17.01 2.22 1.30
CA VAL A 374 -16.32 0.93 1.29
C VAL A 374 -16.70 0.08 0.06
N ILE A 375 -17.95 0.15 -0.39
CA ILE A 375 -18.42 -0.60 -1.57
C ILE A 375 -18.00 0.09 -2.87
N LEU A 376 -18.03 1.42 -2.90
CA LEU A 376 -17.63 2.21 -4.07
C LEU A 376 -16.18 1.95 -4.47
N SER A 377 -15.30 1.69 -3.51
CA SER A 377 -13.91 1.38 -3.79
C SER A 377 -13.76 0.14 -4.67
N ASP A 378 -14.60 -0.88 -4.49
CA ASP A 378 -14.62 -2.10 -5.30
C ASP A 378 -15.11 -1.86 -6.74
N ILE A 379 -16.00 -0.88 -6.93
CA ILE A 379 -16.65 -0.60 -8.22
C ILE A 379 -15.81 0.32 -9.12
N THR A 380 -15.11 1.27 -8.52
CA THR A 380 -14.34 2.30 -9.26
C THR A 380 -13.07 1.78 -9.91
N VAL A 381 -12.68 0.54 -9.61
CA VAL A 381 -11.41 -0.04 -10.08
C VAL A 381 -11.35 -0.21 -11.60
N ASP A 382 -12.47 -0.50 -12.28
CA ASP A 382 -12.43 -0.90 -13.69
C ASP A 382 -13.23 -0.04 -14.69
N ASN A 383 -14.25 0.71 -14.28
CA ASN A 383 -15.08 1.44 -15.26
C ASN A 383 -15.81 2.67 -14.69
N SER A 384 -15.25 3.84 -14.89
CA SER A 384 -15.84 5.14 -14.54
C SER A 384 -17.13 5.52 -15.28
N SER A 385 -17.65 4.64 -16.14
CA SER A 385 -18.83 4.94 -16.99
C SER A 385 -20.05 4.04 -16.75
N CYS A 386 -20.05 3.22 -15.72
CA CYS A 386 -21.07 2.19 -15.51
C CYS A 386 -21.81 2.29 -14.18
N PHE A 387 -22.62 3.32 -14.04
CA PHE A 387 -23.37 3.56 -12.79
C PHE A 387 -24.76 2.90 -12.74
N THR A 388 -25.21 2.18 -13.76
CA THR A 388 -26.62 1.79 -13.87
C THR A 388 -27.09 0.72 -12.89
N ASN A 389 -26.19 -0.15 -12.39
CA ASN A 389 -26.57 -1.26 -11.49
C ASN A 389 -25.85 -1.23 -10.12
N GLN A 390 -25.19 -0.14 -9.81
CA GLN A 390 -24.45 0.02 -8.55
C GLN A 390 -25.35 -0.17 -7.32
N HIS A 391 -26.60 0.27 -7.40
CA HIS A 391 -27.58 0.11 -6.33
C HIS A 391 -27.83 -1.36 -5.97
N HIS A 392 -27.80 -2.30 -6.92
CA HIS A 392 -27.97 -3.73 -6.62
C HIS A 392 -26.80 -4.31 -5.81
N ILE A 393 -25.60 -3.77 -6.01
CA ILE A 393 -24.43 -4.19 -5.24
C ILE A 393 -24.59 -3.67 -3.80
N GLN A 394 -25.01 -2.43 -3.64
CA GLN A 394 -25.31 -1.83 -2.34
C GLN A 394 -26.47 -2.56 -1.64
N ASP A 395 -27.55 -2.85 -2.36
CA ASP A 395 -28.73 -3.56 -1.85
C ASP A 395 -28.35 -4.96 -1.29
N ALA A 396 -27.44 -5.66 -1.97
CA ALA A 396 -26.99 -6.99 -1.52
C ALA A 396 -26.22 -6.92 -0.19
N VAL A 397 -25.35 -5.92 -0.04
CA VAL A 397 -24.61 -5.69 1.20
C VAL A 397 -25.52 -5.15 2.30
N GLU A 398 -26.43 -4.21 1.98
CA GLU A 398 -27.41 -3.72 2.93
C GLU A 398 -28.29 -4.84 3.45
N PHE A 399 -28.81 -5.70 2.59
CA PHE A 399 -29.64 -6.84 3.00
C PHE A 399 -28.91 -7.74 3.99
N PHE A 400 -27.60 -7.96 3.80
CA PHE A 400 -26.82 -8.84 4.67
C PHE A 400 -26.48 -8.20 6.03
N TYR A 401 -26.15 -6.91 6.04
CA TYR A 401 -25.66 -6.20 7.24
C TYR A 401 -26.69 -5.23 7.86
N LYS A 402 -27.87 -5.07 7.29
CA LYS A 402 -28.93 -4.25 7.91
C LYS A 402 -29.42 -4.89 9.20
N PRO A 403 -29.51 -4.13 10.30
CA PRO A 403 -30.10 -4.65 11.53
C PRO A 403 -31.55 -5.09 11.33
N ILE A 404 -31.89 -6.29 11.80
CA ILE A 404 -33.27 -6.82 11.78
C ILE A 404 -33.65 -7.25 13.20
N PRO A 405 -34.64 -6.61 13.85
CA PRO A 405 -35.49 -5.50 13.33
C PRO A 405 -34.70 -4.20 13.13
N PRO A 406 -35.17 -3.27 12.27
CA PRO A 406 -34.54 -1.96 12.08
C PRO A 406 -34.40 -1.22 13.41
N THR A 407 -33.27 -0.52 13.59
CA THR A 407 -32.95 0.19 14.82
C THR A 407 -32.40 1.58 14.53
N THR A 408 -32.64 2.51 15.43
CA THR A 408 -31.98 3.82 15.48
C THR A 408 -30.93 3.89 16.60
N ASN A 409 -30.66 2.77 17.24
CA ASN A 409 -29.66 2.71 18.30
C ASN A 409 -28.26 2.80 17.69
N GLU A 410 -27.57 3.90 17.95
CA GLU A 410 -26.28 4.25 17.39
C GLU A 410 -25.16 3.27 17.77
N THR A 411 -25.23 2.64 18.94
CA THR A 411 -24.25 1.63 19.37
C THR A 411 -24.42 0.31 18.62
N ILE A 412 -25.66 -0.06 18.28
CA ILE A 412 -25.94 -1.25 17.46
C ILE A 412 -25.47 -1.00 16.02
N LEU A 413 -25.73 0.19 15.47
CA LEU A 413 -25.26 0.56 14.12
C LEU A 413 -23.74 0.57 14.04
N ARG A 414 -23.06 1.13 15.05
CA ARG A 414 -21.60 1.06 15.16
C ARG A 414 -21.08 -0.37 15.13
N LYS A 415 -21.65 -1.23 15.98
CA LYS A 415 -21.24 -2.65 16.01
C LYS A 415 -21.46 -3.31 14.66
N GLN A 416 -22.60 -3.06 14.02
CA GLN A 416 -22.91 -3.64 12.72
C GLN A 416 -21.95 -3.19 11.62
N PHE A 417 -21.51 -1.93 11.66
CA PHE A 417 -20.50 -1.42 10.73
C PHE A 417 -19.14 -2.08 10.97
N LEU A 418 -18.71 -2.22 12.22
CA LEU A 418 -17.45 -2.89 12.55
C LEU A 418 -17.47 -4.37 12.19
N ASP A 419 -18.60 -5.07 12.42
CA ASP A 419 -18.77 -6.45 11.98
C ASP A 419 -18.67 -6.55 10.43
N PHE A 420 -19.34 -5.65 9.70
CA PHE A 420 -19.26 -5.57 8.23
C PHE A 420 -17.82 -5.34 7.75
N TYR A 421 -17.13 -4.38 8.33
CA TYR A 421 -15.78 -4.01 7.92
C TYR A 421 -14.77 -5.11 8.24
N THR A 422 -14.81 -5.63 9.48
CA THR A 422 -13.93 -6.75 9.91
C THR A 422 -14.17 -8.01 9.08
N ASP A 423 -15.44 -8.36 8.80
CA ASP A 423 -15.78 -9.52 7.98
C ASP A 423 -15.25 -9.36 6.55
N LYS A 424 -15.39 -8.16 5.93
CA LYS A 424 -14.95 -7.92 4.55
C LYS A 424 -13.43 -7.88 4.41
N VAL A 425 -12.76 -7.08 5.26
CA VAL A 425 -11.35 -6.73 5.07
C VAL A 425 -10.41 -7.79 5.63
N TYR A 426 -10.74 -8.38 6.78
CA TYR A 426 -9.85 -9.29 7.50
C TYR A 426 -10.36 -10.74 7.50
N GLY A 427 -11.60 -10.96 7.92
CA GLY A 427 -12.12 -12.30 8.12
C GLY A 427 -12.27 -13.12 6.83
N ALA A 428 -12.97 -12.56 5.86
CA ALA A 428 -13.21 -13.21 4.57
C ALA A 428 -11.92 -13.42 3.77
N THR A 429 -11.03 -12.44 3.78
CA THR A 429 -9.76 -12.51 3.06
C THR A 429 -8.81 -13.54 3.67
N THR A 430 -8.75 -13.63 5.01
CA THR A 430 -8.00 -14.68 5.73
C THR A 430 -8.56 -16.07 5.44
N TYR A 431 -9.88 -16.21 5.46
CA TYR A 431 -10.57 -17.44 5.11
C TYR A 431 -10.32 -17.86 3.65
N GLN A 432 -10.35 -16.90 2.72
CA GLN A 432 -10.09 -17.15 1.30
C GLN A 432 -8.64 -17.56 1.05
N LEU A 433 -7.68 -16.90 1.68
CA LEU A 433 -6.27 -17.28 1.61
C LEU A 433 -6.06 -18.72 2.08
N ALA A 434 -6.71 -19.10 3.19
CA ALA A 434 -6.65 -20.46 3.68
C ALA A 434 -7.25 -21.47 2.70
N LYS A 435 -8.36 -21.15 2.04
CA LYS A 435 -8.97 -22.01 0.98
C LYS A 435 -8.00 -22.26 -0.18
N PHE A 436 -7.17 -21.28 -0.54
CA PHE A 436 -6.17 -21.45 -1.61
C PHE A 436 -4.99 -22.31 -1.14
N ILE A 437 -4.38 -21.96 -0.03
CA ILE A 437 -3.11 -22.58 0.41
C ILE A 437 -3.33 -23.98 0.97
N SER A 438 -4.44 -24.25 1.67
CA SER A 438 -4.69 -25.53 2.33
C SER A 438 -4.75 -26.74 1.39
N LYS A 439 -4.91 -26.52 0.10
CA LYS A 439 -4.82 -27.56 -0.93
C LYS A 439 -3.40 -28.12 -1.09
N HIS A 440 -2.37 -27.36 -0.69
CA HIS A 440 -0.97 -27.62 -0.97
C HIS A 440 -0.09 -27.67 0.28
N ALA A 441 -0.47 -26.95 1.35
CA ALA A 441 0.33 -26.83 2.57
C ALA A 441 -0.58 -26.63 3.80
N PRO A 442 -0.13 -27.01 5.01
CA PRO A 442 -0.88 -26.78 6.24
C PRO A 442 -1.11 -25.28 6.50
N VAL A 443 -2.34 -24.92 6.86
CA VAL A 443 -2.73 -23.55 7.24
C VAL A 443 -3.35 -23.59 8.63
N TYR A 444 -2.92 -22.65 9.48
CA TYR A 444 -3.45 -22.44 10.82
C TYR A 444 -4.09 -21.06 10.87
N LEU A 445 -5.37 -21.01 11.23
CA LEU A 445 -6.13 -19.75 11.34
C LEU A 445 -6.37 -19.40 12.79
N TYR A 446 -6.21 -18.12 13.16
CA TYR A 446 -6.61 -17.61 14.47
C TYR A 446 -7.51 -16.37 14.38
N ARG A 447 -8.34 -16.17 15.42
CA ARG A 447 -8.94 -14.89 15.75
C ARG A 447 -8.56 -14.51 17.18
N PHE A 448 -8.04 -13.31 17.34
CA PHE A 448 -7.52 -12.85 18.61
C PHE A 448 -8.61 -12.06 19.35
N ASP A 449 -9.24 -12.69 20.33
CA ASP A 449 -10.35 -12.15 21.13
C ASP A 449 -9.88 -11.75 22.55
N LEU A 450 -8.57 -11.84 22.81
CA LEU A 450 -7.98 -11.62 24.12
C LEU A 450 -7.64 -10.15 24.36
N LYS A 451 -8.50 -9.40 25.06
CA LYS A 451 -8.15 -8.09 25.60
C LYS A 451 -7.28 -8.28 26.86
N PRO A 452 -6.14 -7.57 27.03
CA PRO A 452 -5.28 -7.68 28.20
C PRO A 452 -6.04 -7.50 29.51
N PHE A 453 -5.60 -8.20 30.56
CA PHE A 453 -6.15 -8.01 31.92
C PHE A 453 -5.60 -6.76 32.59
N SER A 454 -4.43 -6.32 32.16
CA SER A 454 -3.70 -5.20 32.76
C SER A 454 -4.23 -3.86 32.27
N ASP A 455 -4.47 -2.94 33.21
CA ASP A 455 -4.96 -1.58 32.89
C ASP A 455 -3.98 -0.80 32.05
N VAL A 456 -2.68 -1.02 32.21
CA VAL A 456 -1.63 -0.33 31.44
C VAL A 456 -1.79 -0.48 29.92
N ALA A 457 -2.29 -1.61 29.48
CA ALA A 457 -2.53 -1.86 28.04
C ALA A 457 -3.89 -1.37 27.56
N ASN A 458 -4.81 -1.04 28.49
CA ASN A 458 -6.16 -0.59 28.17
C ASN A 458 -6.36 0.92 28.43
N GLU A 459 -5.32 1.61 28.89
CA GLU A 459 -5.40 3.04 29.23
C GLU A 459 -5.80 3.87 28.01
N GLY A 460 -6.89 4.62 28.14
CA GLY A 460 -7.43 5.46 27.05
C GLY A 460 -8.23 4.72 25.98
N ILE A 461 -8.46 3.41 26.15
CA ILE A 461 -9.31 2.61 25.25
C ILE A 461 -10.70 2.47 25.86
N PRO A 462 -11.77 2.93 25.21
CA PRO A 462 -13.12 2.74 25.68
C PRO A 462 -13.47 1.28 25.92
N ASP A 463 -14.32 1.02 26.91
CA ASP A 463 -14.70 -0.35 27.31
C ASP A 463 -15.44 -1.12 26.22
N TRP A 464 -16.13 -0.41 25.32
CA TRP A 464 -16.85 -1.04 24.21
C TRP A 464 -15.93 -1.58 23.11
N ILE A 465 -14.67 -1.13 23.04
CA ILE A 465 -13.67 -1.66 22.11
C ILE A 465 -13.16 -2.99 22.66
N ALA A 466 -13.33 -4.05 21.88
CA ALA A 466 -12.87 -5.37 22.27
C ALA A 466 -11.34 -5.49 22.09
N VAL A 467 -10.85 -6.11 21.06
CA VAL A 467 -9.41 -6.27 20.80
C VAL A 467 -9.06 -5.58 19.51
N PRO A 468 -8.48 -4.40 19.60
CA PRO A 468 -8.14 -3.63 18.43
C PRO A 468 -6.80 -4.05 17.81
N HIS A 469 -6.50 -3.51 16.64
CA HIS A 469 -5.24 -3.72 15.90
C HIS A 469 -4.00 -3.56 16.79
N ASN A 470 -2.94 -4.32 16.55
CA ASN A 470 -1.67 -4.37 17.30
C ASN A 470 -1.72 -5.08 18.69
N PHE A 471 -2.89 -5.45 19.22
CA PHE A 471 -2.97 -6.04 20.55
C PHE A 471 -2.43 -7.46 20.65
N ASP A 472 -2.45 -8.22 19.57
CA ASP A 472 -1.82 -9.52 19.46
C ASP A 472 -0.28 -9.44 19.57
N LEU A 473 0.33 -8.32 19.14
CA LEU A 473 1.77 -8.08 19.28
C LEU A 473 2.22 -7.96 20.74
N ILE A 474 1.37 -7.44 21.64
CA ILE A 474 1.65 -7.35 23.07
C ILE A 474 2.07 -8.73 23.61
N PHE A 475 1.31 -9.74 23.26
CA PHE A 475 1.52 -11.11 23.73
C PHE A 475 2.59 -11.85 22.93
N THR A 476 2.63 -11.64 21.63
CA THR A 476 3.57 -12.30 20.71
C THR A 476 5.03 -11.91 21.00
N PHE A 477 5.28 -10.67 21.39
CA PHE A 477 6.62 -10.18 21.76
C PHE A 477 6.92 -10.21 23.25
N GLY A 478 5.98 -10.66 24.08
CA GLY A 478 6.21 -10.82 25.51
C GLY A 478 6.30 -9.50 26.27
N LEU A 479 5.59 -8.45 25.83
CA LEU A 479 5.58 -7.15 26.48
C LEU A 479 5.27 -7.23 27.97
N PRO A 480 4.35 -8.09 28.47
CA PRO A 480 4.09 -8.23 29.90
C PRO A 480 5.31 -8.59 30.76
N TYR A 481 6.34 -9.15 30.15
CA TYR A 481 7.60 -9.47 30.84
C TYR A 481 8.62 -8.34 30.83
N LEU A 482 8.45 -7.36 29.96
CA LEU A 482 9.45 -6.31 29.73
C LEU A 482 9.15 -5.02 30.49
N ALA A 483 8.08 -4.97 31.29
CA ALA A 483 7.71 -3.80 32.08
C ALA A 483 8.88 -3.25 32.90
N LEU A 484 9.01 -1.93 32.94
CA LEU A 484 9.97 -1.23 33.78
C LEU A 484 9.68 -1.51 35.25
N PRO A 485 10.69 -1.40 36.15
CA PRO A 485 10.49 -1.63 37.59
C PRO A 485 9.34 -0.84 38.21
N GLU A 486 9.11 0.39 37.78
CA GLU A 486 8.02 1.26 38.24
C GLU A 486 6.64 0.78 37.78
N ASP A 487 6.59 0.14 36.60
CA ASP A 487 5.37 -0.41 36.04
C ASP A 487 5.22 -1.92 36.25
N PHE A 488 6.19 -2.55 36.90
CA PHE A 488 6.22 -4.00 37.09
C PHE A 488 4.95 -4.56 37.73
N ASN A 489 4.30 -3.80 38.61
CA ASN A 489 3.06 -4.17 39.28
C ASN A 489 1.80 -3.90 38.40
N LYS A 490 1.92 -3.21 37.28
CA LYS A 490 0.79 -2.90 36.39
C LYS A 490 0.41 -4.07 35.46
N TRP A 491 1.37 -4.98 35.18
CA TRP A 491 1.09 -6.16 34.36
C TRP A 491 0.58 -7.32 35.25
N ASP A 492 -0.63 -7.78 34.93
CA ASP A 492 -1.24 -8.96 35.56
C ASP A 492 -0.41 -10.22 35.23
N TYR A 493 -0.33 -11.12 36.20
CA TYR A 493 0.38 -12.40 36.01
C TYR A 493 -0.28 -13.28 34.95
N ARG A 494 -1.59 -13.11 34.70
CA ARG A 494 -2.32 -13.82 33.66
C ARG A 494 -1.82 -13.41 32.30
N ASP A 495 -1.62 -12.11 32.05
CA ASP A 495 -1.07 -11.61 30.78
C ASP A 495 0.32 -12.18 30.51
N LYS A 496 1.16 -12.30 31.56
CA LYS A 496 2.48 -12.94 31.46
C LYS A 496 2.38 -14.41 31.09
N SER A 497 1.50 -15.15 31.74
CA SER A 497 1.32 -16.60 31.51
C SER A 497 0.77 -16.87 30.10
N ILE A 498 -0.19 -16.07 29.66
CA ILE A 498 -0.79 -16.16 28.32
C ILE A 498 0.26 -15.80 27.26
N SER A 499 1.02 -14.72 27.48
CA SER A 499 2.07 -14.34 26.56
C SER A 499 3.11 -15.45 26.37
N GLU A 500 3.43 -16.21 27.42
CA GLU A 500 4.34 -17.35 27.29
C GLU A 500 3.79 -18.44 26.38
N ILE A 501 2.49 -18.73 26.48
CA ILE A 501 1.82 -19.72 25.63
C ILE A 501 1.78 -19.24 24.17
N ILE A 502 1.46 -17.96 23.94
CA ILE A 502 1.40 -17.39 22.58
C ILE A 502 2.78 -17.37 21.95
N MET A 503 3.80 -16.84 22.64
CA MET A 503 5.18 -16.91 22.15
C MET A 503 5.59 -18.34 21.79
N LYS A 504 5.20 -19.32 22.62
CA LYS A 504 5.50 -20.73 22.40
C LYS A 504 4.81 -21.27 21.15
N MET A 505 3.53 -20.92 20.92
CA MET A 505 2.80 -21.34 19.72
C MET A 505 3.41 -20.79 18.44
N TRP A 506 3.72 -19.47 18.38
CA TRP A 506 4.35 -18.84 17.22
C TRP A 506 5.72 -19.45 16.92
N THR A 507 6.52 -19.67 17.93
CA THR A 507 7.86 -20.27 17.76
C THR A 507 7.81 -21.77 17.49
N ASN A 508 6.84 -22.52 18.03
CA ASN A 508 6.62 -23.91 17.63
C ASN A 508 6.30 -24.00 16.14
N PHE A 509 5.50 -23.07 15.61
CA PHE A 509 5.24 -23.01 14.18
C PHE A 509 6.55 -22.75 13.40
N ALA A 510 7.40 -21.83 13.85
CA ALA A 510 8.69 -21.59 13.23
C ALA A 510 9.62 -22.84 13.31
N TRP A 511 9.62 -23.56 14.41
CA TRP A 511 10.38 -24.78 14.58
C TRP A 511 9.85 -25.96 13.75
N TYR A 512 8.53 -26.24 13.86
CA TYR A 512 7.94 -27.54 13.50
C TYR A 512 6.81 -27.44 12.47
N SER A 513 6.49 -26.24 11.95
CA SER A 513 5.30 -25.97 11.13
C SER A 513 3.97 -26.36 11.81
N ASN A 514 3.98 -26.44 13.14
CA ASN A 514 2.83 -26.78 13.97
C ASN A 514 2.86 -25.98 15.28
N PRO A 515 1.91 -25.07 15.54
CA PRO A 515 1.93 -24.20 16.71
C PRO A 515 1.77 -24.95 18.05
N THR A 516 1.18 -26.14 18.04
CA THR A 516 0.89 -26.92 19.26
C THR A 516 1.75 -28.17 19.41
N ASN A 517 2.91 -28.20 18.74
CA ASN A 517 3.81 -29.37 18.76
C ASN A 517 4.37 -29.66 20.18
N SER A 518 5.15 -28.74 20.73
CA SER A 518 5.95 -28.99 21.94
C SER A 518 5.58 -28.04 23.07
N GLY A 519 5.24 -28.58 24.25
CA GLY A 519 4.99 -27.82 25.47
C GLY A 519 3.69 -27.02 25.46
N VAL A 520 2.78 -27.27 24.50
CA VAL A 520 1.42 -26.73 24.41
C VAL A 520 0.45 -27.89 24.48
N ILE A 521 -0.45 -27.87 25.46
CA ILE A 521 -1.42 -28.96 25.69
C ILE A 521 -2.70 -28.74 24.86
N ILE A 522 -2.89 -27.53 24.38
CA ILE A 522 -4.08 -27.09 23.65
C ILE A 522 -3.97 -27.59 22.20
N GLN A 523 -5.07 -28.07 21.64
CA GLN A 523 -5.11 -28.51 20.24
C GLN A 523 -5.51 -27.33 19.33
N TRP A 524 -4.74 -27.13 18.30
CA TRP A 524 -5.03 -26.20 17.20
C TRP A 524 -5.00 -26.98 15.89
N ASP A 525 -6.18 -27.21 15.32
CA ASP A 525 -6.32 -27.98 14.10
C ASP A 525 -5.97 -27.16 12.87
N THR A 526 -5.43 -27.82 11.85
CA THR A 526 -5.23 -27.21 10.53
C THR A 526 -6.57 -26.88 9.89
N PHE A 527 -6.57 -25.83 9.07
CA PHE A 527 -7.73 -25.47 8.27
C PHE A 527 -8.03 -26.54 7.21
N GLU A 528 -9.27 -26.97 7.13
CA GLU A 528 -9.82 -27.85 6.11
C GLU A 528 -11.09 -27.20 5.53
N VAL A 529 -11.28 -27.25 4.20
CA VAL A 529 -12.42 -26.59 3.54
C VAL A 529 -13.76 -27.18 4.01
N GLU A 530 -13.80 -28.48 4.22
CA GLU A 530 -15.01 -29.20 4.66
C GLU A 530 -15.33 -28.99 6.15
N ARG A 531 -14.32 -28.63 6.93
CA ARG A 531 -14.41 -28.38 8.37
C ARG A 531 -13.58 -27.16 8.76
N PRO A 532 -13.99 -25.97 8.30
CA PRO A 532 -13.23 -24.78 8.58
C PRO A 532 -13.23 -24.45 10.08
N GLY A 533 -12.08 -24.02 10.59
CA GLY A 533 -11.92 -23.66 11.98
C GLY A 533 -10.90 -22.54 12.17
N PHE A 534 -11.29 -21.54 12.98
CA PHE A 534 -10.38 -20.55 13.53
C PHE A 534 -10.06 -20.94 14.98
N PHE A 535 -8.82 -20.82 15.36
CA PHE A 535 -8.42 -20.94 16.75
C PHE A 535 -8.71 -19.62 17.46
N ILE A 536 -9.65 -19.64 18.41
CA ILE A 536 -10.06 -18.47 19.17
C ILE A 536 -9.14 -18.33 20.38
N ILE A 537 -8.40 -17.23 20.42
CA ILE A 537 -7.51 -16.86 21.53
C ILE A 537 -8.27 -15.88 22.43
N ASP A 538 -8.91 -16.39 23.49
CA ASP A 538 -9.78 -15.62 24.38
C ASP A 538 -9.25 -15.66 25.83
N ARG A 539 -9.74 -14.73 26.66
CA ARG A 539 -9.41 -14.64 28.10
C ARG A 539 -9.71 -15.90 28.89
N GLN A 540 -10.75 -16.64 28.50
CA GLN A 540 -11.25 -17.78 29.25
C GLN A 540 -10.69 -19.12 28.76
N ASN A 541 -10.67 -19.31 27.45
CA ASN A 541 -10.26 -20.56 26.82
C ASN A 541 -9.66 -20.32 25.44
N PHE A 542 -8.65 -21.12 25.12
CA PHE A 542 -8.13 -21.23 23.76
C PHE A 542 -8.79 -22.43 23.10
N THR A 543 -9.66 -22.21 22.13
CA THR A 543 -10.51 -23.26 21.53
C THR A 543 -10.67 -23.07 20.03
N MET A 544 -10.93 -24.18 19.34
CA MET A 544 -11.38 -24.11 17.95
C MET A 544 -12.79 -23.48 17.87
N SER A 545 -12.99 -22.66 16.85
CA SER A 545 -14.26 -21.96 16.60
C SER A 545 -15.39 -22.94 16.27
N THR A 546 -16.61 -22.48 16.52
CA THR A 546 -17.83 -23.12 16.07
C THR A 546 -18.57 -22.18 15.11
N PRO A 547 -19.57 -22.64 14.33
CA PRO A 547 -20.40 -21.75 13.53
C PRO A 547 -21.14 -20.65 14.32
N ALA A 548 -21.22 -20.79 15.65
CA ALA A 548 -21.80 -19.77 16.53
C ALA A 548 -20.79 -18.67 16.91
N THR A 549 -19.48 -18.95 16.87
CA THR A 549 -18.43 -18.02 17.28
C THR A 549 -17.79 -17.27 16.10
N VAL A 550 -17.88 -17.82 14.88
CA VAL A 550 -17.35 -17.21 13.65
C VAL A 550 -18.45 -17.23 12.58
N ASN A 551 -18.65 -16.08 11.95
CA ASN A 551 -19.69 -15.90 10.93
C ASN A 551 -19.23 -16.38 9.54
N TYR A 552 -19.08 -17.69 9.36
CA TYR A 552 -18.69 -18.29 8.07
C TYR A 552 -19.63 -17.91 6.92
N LYS A 553 -20.91 -17.60 7.23
CA LYS A 553 -21.86 -17.12 6.21
C LYS A 553 -21.44 -15.77 5.64
N ALA A 554 -20.92 -14.88 6.48
CA ALA A 554 -20.37 -13.61 6.02
C ALA A 554 -19.12 -13.83 5.14
N PHE A 555 -18.26 -14.76 5.51
CA PHE A 555 -17.07 -15.05 4.70
C PHE A 555 -17.45 -15.62 3.33
N GLU A 556 -18.38 -16.57 3.26
CA GLU A 556 -18.89 -17.08 1.97
C GLU A 556 -19.65 -15.99 1.18
N PHE A 557 -20.33 -15.07 1.88
CA PHE A 557 -20.92 -13.91 1.21
C PHE A 557 -19.86 -13.10 0.47
N TRP A 558 -18.74 -12.75 1.13
CA TRP A 558 -17.69 -11.93 0.55
C TRP A 558 -16.81 -12.66 -0.46
N THR A 559 -16.56 -13.95 -0.27
CA THR A 559 -15.62 -14.71 -1.11
C THR A 559 -16.26 -15.41 -2.31
N ASP A 560 -17.59 -15.70 -2.26
CA ASP A 560 -18.29 -16.41 -3.33
C ASP A 560 -19.48 -15.62 -3.90
N PHE A 561 -20.35 -15.07 -3.04
CA PHE A 561 -21.60 -14.43 -3.51
C PHE A 561 -21.37 -13.00 -4.03
N TYR A 562 -20.69 -12.18 -3.25
CA TYR A 562 -20.43 -10.76 -3.58
C TYR A 562 -19.66 -10.58 -4.89
N PRO A 563 -18.58 -11.34 -5.21
CA PRO A 563 -17.92 -11.29 -6.50
C PRO A 563 -18.87 -11.55 -7.69
N LYS A 564 -19.84 -12.45 -7.53
CA LYS A 564 -20.86 -12.73 -8.56
C LYS A 564 -21.81 -11.53 -8.74
N VAL A 565 -22.22 -10.91 -7.64
CA VAL A 565 -23.03 -9.68 -7.67
C VAL A 565 -22.27 -8.55 -8.37
N LEU A 566 -20.98 -8.41 -8.04
CA LEU A 566 -20.08 -7.43 -8.67
C LEU A 566 -19.94 -7.68 -10.18
N GLU A 567 -19.75 -8.94 -10.60
CA GLU A 567 -19.67 -9.33 -12.00
C GLU A 567 -20.97 -9.01 -12.74
N ILE A 568 -22.12 -9.32 -12.16
CA ILE A 568 -23.44 -9.00 -12.75
C ILE A 568 -23.63 -7.50 -12.85
N GLY A 569 -23.33 -6.76 -11.79
CA GLY A 569 -23.43 -5.29 -11.75
C GLY A 569 -22.54 -4.57 -12.77
N THR A 570 -21.37 -5.15 -13.07
CA THR A 570 -20.42 -4.62 -14.07
C THR A 570 -20.65 -5.17 -15.48
N LYS A 571 -21.33 -6.32 -15.63
CA LYS A 571 -21.50 -7.02 -16.93
C LYS A 571 -22.40 -6.27 -17.91
N CYS A 572 -23.48 -5.66 -17.44
CA CYS A 572 -24.36 -4.80 -18.25
C CYS A 572 -23.57 -3.72 -19.00
N CYS A 573 -22.52 -3.22 -18.40
CA CYS A 573 -21.67 -2.18 -18.96
C CYS A 573 -20.76 -2.71 -20.08
N LYS A 574 -20.25 -3.92 -19.94
CA LYS A 574 -19.44 -4.57 -20.98
C LYS A 574 -20.31 -4.87 -22.23
N GLU A 575 -21.54 -5.29 -22.03
CA GLU A 575 -22.48 -5.55 -23.15
C GLU A 575 -22.89 -4.26 -23.85
N ILE A 576 -23.18 -3.16 -23.13
CA ILE A 576 -23.51 -1.87 -23.74
C ILE A 576 -22.31 -1.31 -24.51
N MET A 577 -21.09 -1.44 -24.02
CA MET A 577 -19.89 -1.00 -24.74
C MET A 577 -19.62 -1.87 -25.98
N ALA A 578 -19.80 -3.18 -25.88
CA ALA A 578 -19.71 -4.07 -27.03
C ALA A 578 -20.82 -3.76 -28.08
N TYR A 579 -22.04 -3.48 -27.62
CA TYR A 579 -23.15 -3.06 -28.48
C TYR A 579 -22.88 -1.73 -29.17
N LYS A 580 -22.33 -0.73 -28.45
CA LYS A 580 -21.89 0.54 -29.05
C LYS A 580 -20.75 0.36 -30.03
N GLN A 581 -19.77 -0.50 -29.78
CA GLN A 581 -18.69 -0.82 -30.71
C GLN A 581 -19.21 -1.58 -31.94
N ILE A 582 -20.13 -2.52 -31.74
CA ILE A 582 -20.80 -3.23 -32.86
C ILE A 582 -21.66 -2.25 -33.67
N LEU A 583 -22.37 -1.32 -33.03
CA LEU A 583 -23.17 -0.31 -33.70
C LEU A 583 -22.30 0.66 -34.52
N VAL A 584 -21.15 1.08 -33.95
CA VAL A 584 -20.16 1.90 -34.69
C VAL A 584 -19.55 1.12 -35.84
N LEU A 585 -19.23 -0.17 -35.69
CA LEU A 585 -18.75 -1.04 -36.74
C LEU A 585 -19.81 -1.27 -37.81
N LEU A 586 -21.07 -1.43 -37.43
CA LEU A 586 -22.19 -1.55 -38.39
C LEU A 586 -22.44 -0.25 -39.13
N MET A 587 -22.36 0.90 -38.45
CA MET A 587 -22.48 2.23 -39.06
C MET A 587 -21.32 2.49 -40.04
N THR A 588 -20.07 2.14 -39.66
CA THR A 588 -18.93 2.26 -40.56
C THR A 588 -19.02 1.28 -41.75
N ALA A 589 -19.49 0.06 -41.53
CA ALA A 589 -19.76 -0.91 -42.59
C ALA A 589 -20.89 -0.42 -43.56
N TYR A 590 -21.93 0.22 -43.01
CA TYR A 590 -23.00 0.82 -43.81
C TYR A 590 -22.53 2.03 -44.63
N LEU A 591 -21.62 2.84 -44.06
CA LEU A 591 -20.99 3.96 -44.75
C LEU A 591 -20.03 3.49 -45.86
N VAL A 592 -19.33 2.35 -45.64
CA VAL A 592 -18.43 1.74 -46.64
C VAL A 592 -19.24 1.01 -47.75
N ALA A 593 -20.36 0.35 -47.38
CA ALA A 593 -21.24 -0.30 -48.36
C ALA A 593 -22.06 0.68 -49.22
N GLY A 594 -22.20 1.93 -48.74
CA GLY A 594 -22.87 3.01 -49.49
C GLY A 594 -21.99 3.77 -50.50
N GLN A 595 -20.69 3.45 -50.59
CA GLN A 595 -19.84 4.03 -51.63
C GLN A 595 -20.11 3.35 -52.98
N ARG A 596 -20.74 4.08 -53.90
CA ARG A 596 -20.95 3.63 -55.28
C ARG A 596 -19.58 3.38 -55.92
N PRO A 597 -19.44 2.27 -56.72
CA PRO A 597 -18.25 2.08 -57.53
C PRO A 597 -18.05 3.26 -58.50
N SER A 598 -16.85 3.65 -58.75
CA SER A 598 -16.43 4.84 -59.52
C SER A 598 -16.89 4.85 -61.01
N PHE A 599 -17.57 3.81 -61.47
CA PHE A 599 -18.12 3.71 -62.80
C PHE A 599 -19.66 3.82 -62.89
N ALA A 600 -20.36 4.19 -61.82
CA ALA A 600 -21.82 4.40 -61.86
C ALA A 600 -22.24 5.82 -62.27
N GLY A 601 -21.52 6.41 -63.28
CA GLY A 601 -21.71 7.76 -63.71
C GLY A 601 -22.29 7.89 -65.16
N THR A 602 -22.72 6.79 -65.86
CA THR A 602 -23.35 6.89 -67.19
C THR A 602 -24.88 6.79 -67.03
N LYS A 603 -25.57 7.87 -67.34
CA LYS A 603 -27.03 7.90 -67.44
C LYS A 603 -27.49 6.81 -68.45
N PRO A 604 -28.54 6.02 -68.09
CA PRO A 604 -29.20 5.18 -69.15
C PRO A 604 -29.81 6.06 -70.16
N ILE A 605 -29.55 5.75 -71.44
CA ILE A 605 -30.13 6.42 -72.58
C ILE A 605 -31.64 6.09 -72.61
N GLY A 606 -32.51 7.13 -72.46
CA GLY A 606 -33.95 6.95 -72.70
C GLY A 606 -34.91 7.44 -71.60
N PHE A 607 -34.45 8.10 -70.51
CA PHE A 607 -35.38 8.72 -69.54
C PHE A 607 -35.38 10.25 -69.67
N PRO A 608 -36.58 10.88 -69.68
CA PRO A 608 -36.72 12.34 -69.74
C PRO A 608 -36.19 12.96 -68.42
N ASP A 609 -35.63 14.17 -68.54
CA ASP A 609 -35.19 14.98 -67.39
C ASP A 609 -36.36 15.28 -66.52
N VAL A 610 -36.39 14.65 -65.32
CA VAL A 610 -37.27 15.03 -64.23
C VAL A 610 -36.60 16.19 -63.55
N ILE A 611 -37.15 17.36 -63.63
CA ILE A 611 -36.81 18.52 -62.85
C ILE A 611 -37.05 18.10 -61.38
N ALA A 612 -35.99 17.94 -60.60
CA ALA A 612 -36.11 17.71 -59.18
C ALA A 612 -36.81 18.90 -58.51
N PRO A 613 -37.84 18.68 -57.75
CA PRO A 613 -38.38 19.75 -56.91
C PRO A 613 -37.31 20.14 -55.90
N ALA A 614 -37.19 21.45 -55.66
CA ALA A 614 -36.34 22.02 -54.66
C ALA A 614 -36.55 21.31 -53.30
N ASP A 615 -35.46 21.01 -52.69
CA ASP A 615 -35.20 20.35 -51.43
C ASP A 615 -36.32 20.46 -50.38
N PRO A 616 -36.99 19.38 -49.92
CA PRO A 616 -38.01 19.44 -48.87
C PRO A 616 -37.42 19.39 -47.46
N LEU A 617 -36.10 19.50 -47.31
CA LEU A 617 -35.44 19.56 -46.03
C LEU A 617 -35.07 20.99 -45.57
N GLY A 618 -35.66 22.01 -46.24
CA GLY A 618 -35.70 23.37 -45.74
C GLY A 618 -36.52 23.43 -44.46
N ASN A 619 -35.83 23.66 -43.34
CA ASN A 619 -36.34 24.13 -42.06
C ASN A 619 -37.56 23.43 -41.47
N ARG A 620 -37.34 22.24 -40.91
CA ARG A 620 -38.21 21.67 -39.89
C ARG A 620 -38.06 22.32 -38.49
N PHE A 621 -37.10 23.20 -38.34
CA PHE A 621 -36.94 24.02 -37.13
C PHE A 621 -37.01 25.47 -37.58
N GLY A 622 -38.11 26.13 -37.16
CA GLY A 622 -38.24 27.57 -37.33
C GLY A 622 -37.05 28.32 -36.74
N ASP A 623 -36.97 29.63 -37.00
CA ASP A 623 -35.93 30.62 -36.68
C ASP A 623 -35.58 30.74 -35.18
N ASP A 624 -35.58 29.65 -34.42
CA ASP A 624 -35.34 29.59 -33.00
C ASP A 624 -33.90 29.10 -32.73
N SER A 625 -33.14 29.94 -32.03
CA SER A 625 -31.82 29.59 -31.49
C SER A 625 -31.82 28.19 -30.90
N PRO A 626 -30.82 27.33 -31.15
CA PRO A 626 -30.77 26.00 -30.58
C PRO A 626 -30.75 26.09 -29.04
N LEU A 627 -31.64 25.32 -28.42
CA LEU A 627 -31.65 25.19 -26.96
C LEU A 627 -30.54 24.24 -26.50
N PRO A 628 -29.96 24.43 -25.28
CA PRO A 628 -29.00 23.47 -24.74
C PRO A 628 -29.62 22.08 -24.60
N ALA A 629 -28.87 21.05 -24.90
CA ALA A 629 -29.32 19.65 -24.85
C ALA A 629 -29.84 19.27 -23.45
N GLU A 630 -29.21 19.80 -22.42
CA GLU A 630 -29.56 19.58 -21.02
C GLU A 630 -30.90 20.22 -20.59
N ALA A 631 -31.39 21.17 -21.37
CA ALA A 631 -32.72 21.74 -21.16
C ALA A 631 -33.87 20.88 -21.71
N ASN A 632 -33.55 19.79 -22.44
CA ASN A 632 -34.51 18.82 -22.98
C ASN A 632 -35.69 19.46 -23.73
N GLY A 633 -35.45 20.61 -24.40
CA GLY A 633 -36.48 21.39 -25.13
C GLY A 633 -37.27 22.34 -24.27
N ASP A 634 -37.02 22.48 -22.96
CA ASP A 634 -37.76 23.40 -22.07
C ASP A 634 -37.24 24.84 -22.16
N ARG A 635 -37.91 25.66 -22.97
CA ARG A 635 -37.64 27.08 -23.12
C ARG A 635 -37.86 27.86 -21.86
N ALA A 636 -38.87 27.51 -21.04
CA ALA A 636 -39.18 28.18 -19.83
C ALA A 636 -38.10 28.00 -18.75
N LEU A 637 -37.39 26.86 -18.78
CA LEU A 637 -36.22 26.63 -17.95
C LEU A 637 -35.07 27.55 -18.38
N VAL A 638 -34.77 27.63 -19.67
CA VAL A 638 -33.70 28.49 -20.21
C VAL A 638 -33.95 29.96 -19.88
N GLU A 639 -35.18 30.43 -20.00
CA GLU A 639 -35.54 31.80 -19.62
C GLU A 639 -35.40 32.06 -18.11
N ARG A 640 -35.76 31.10 -17.27
CA ARG A 640 -35.56 31.19 -15.81
C ARG A 640 -34.09 31.25 -15.46
N LEU A 641 -33.25 30.39 -16.07
CA LEU A 641 -31.82 30.37 -15.85
C LEU A 641 -31.14 31.67 -16.30
N ASN A 642 -31.59 32.28 -17.40
CA ASN A 642 -31.10 33.57 -17.87
C ASN A 642 -31.30 34.73 -16.90
N LYS A 643 -32.35 34.66 -16.07
CA LYS A 643 -32.67 35.68 -15.07
C LYS A 643 -31.87 35.55 -13.78
N LEU A 644 -31.16 34.44 -13.57
CA LEU A 644 -30.34 34.25 -12.40
C LEU A 644 -28.96 34.96 -12.54
N PRO A 645 -28.41 35.48 -11.44
CA PRO A 645 -27.00 35.91 -11.41
C PRO A 645 -26.06 34.78 -11.87
N ILE A 646 -24.91 35.13 -12.46
CA ILE A 646 -23.99 34.17 -13.08
C ILE A 646 -23.50 33.12 -12.09
N ASP A 647 -23.27 33.49 -10.84
CA ASP A 647 -22.87 32.61 -9.73
C ASP A 647 -23.97 31.62 -9.27
N LYS A 648 -25.20 31.79 -9.77
CA LYS A 648 -26.38 30.94 -9.51
C LYS A 648 -26.81 30.12 -10.72
N GLN A 649 -26.13 30.29 -11.88
CA GLN A 649 -26.44 29.55 -13.08
C GLN A 649 -25.69 28.23 -13.09
N PRO A 650 -26.30 27.08 -13.49
CA PRO A 650 -25.62 25.81 -13.64
C PRO A 650 -24.43 25.90 -14.64
N PHE A 651 -23.34 25.18 -14.38
CA PHE A 651 -22.14 25.21 -15.19
C PHE A 651 -22.37 24.84 -16.68
N TRP A 652 -23.25 23.87 -16.95
CA TRP A 652 -23.63 23.49 -18.31
C TRP A 652 -24.31 24.65 -19.08
N PHE A 653 -25.08 25.47 -18.38
CA PHE A 653 -25.80 26.60 -19.00
C PHE A 653 -24.82 27.75 -19.32
N ILE A 654 -23.84 27.99 -18.47
CA ILE A 654 -22.76 28.97 -18.71
C ILE A 654 -21.91 28.53 -19.91
N ASN A 655 -21.53 27.28 -19.96
CA ASN A 655 -20.77 26.71 -21.07
C ASN A 655 -21.52 26.80 -22.41
N TRP A 656 -22.81 26.49 -22.42
CA TRP A 656 -23.65 26.63 -23.60
C TRP A 656 -23.70 28.07 -24.09
N LYS A 657 -23.82 29.06 -23.22
CA LYS A 657 -23.79 30.49 -23.60
C LYS A 657 -22.48 30.89 -24.24
N ILE A 658 -21.36 30.46 -23.68
CA ILE A 658 -20.01 30.72 -24.23
C ILE A 658 -19.87 30.11 -25.62
N LEU A 659 -20.31 28.87 -25.81
CA LEU A 659 -20.30 28.20 -27.11
C LEU A 659 -21.21 28.89 -28.15
N GLU A 660 -22.40 29.36 -27.75
CA GLU A 660 -23.28 30.09 -28.64
C GLU A 660 -22.73 31.46 -29.03
N GLU A 661 -22.05 32.15 -28.09
CA GLU A 661 -21.37 33.39 -28.38
C GLU A 661 -20.17 33.21 -29.35
N SER A 662 -19.43 32.12 -29.19
CA SER A 662 -18.35 31.75 -30.09
C SER A 662 -18.86 31.34 -31.48
N ARG A 663 -20.05 30.74 -31.58
CA ARG A 663 -20.71 30.44 -32.86
C ARG A 663 -21.20 31.69 -33.60
N LYS A 664 -21.67 32.70 -32.87
CA LYS A 664 -22.14 33.96 -33.42
C LYS A 664 -20.99 34.88 -33.90
N ASN A 665 -19.80 34.72 -33.29
CA ASN A 665 -18.58 35.43 -33.64
C ASN A 665 -17.40 34.47 -33.88
N PRO A 666 -17.34 33.76 -35.01
CA PRO A 666 -16.22 32.87 -35.28
C PRO A 666 -14.95 33.68 -35.47
N GLN A 667 -13.98 33.54 -34.61
CA GLN A 667 -12.63 34.06 -34.81
C GLN A 667 -11.95 33.24 -35.91
N SER A 668 -11.67 33.88 -37.04
CA SER A 668 -10.86 33.26 -38.09
C SER A 668 -9.39 33.33 -37.68
N TYR A 669 -8.80 32.20 -37.35
CA TYR A 669 -7.36 32.06 -37.21
C TYR A 669 -6.76 31.82 -38.59
N PRO A 670 -5.63 32.47 -38.97
CA PRO A 670 -4.92 32.18 -40.23
C PRO A 670 -4.45 30.73 -40.18
N GLN A 671 -4.83 29.95 -41.20
CA GLN A 671 -4.34 28.57 -41.38
C GLN A 671 -2.81 28.62 -41.56
N ARG A 672 -2.09 27.92 -40.69
CA ARG A 672 -0.70 27.58 -40.92
C ARG A 672 -0.66 26.64 -42.14
N GLU A 673 0.09 27.00 -43.17
CA GLU A 673 0.38 26.11 -44.29
C GLU A 673 0.98 24.80 -43.81
N ASN A 674 0.27 23.71 -44.01
CA ASN A 674 0.76 22.35 -43.81
C ASN A 674 1.76 22.01 -44.91
N SER A 675 3.06 22.04 -44.61
CA SER A 675 4.13 21.56 -45.47
C SER A 675 4.29 20.03 -45.51
N PHE A 676 3.18 19.29 -45.62
CA PHE A 676 3.19 17.84 -45.76
C PHE A 676 2.18 17.36 -46.79
N THR A 677 2.30 17.83 -48.03
CA THR A 677 1.72 17.15 -49.19
C THR A 677 2.51 17.55 -50.43
N ASN A 678 3.54 16.79 -50.76
CA ASN A 678 3.96 16.55 -52.15
C ASN A 678 5.18 15.62 -52.11
N ASN A 679 4.91 14.32 -52.26
CA ASN A 679 5.79 13.37 -52.95
C ASN A 679 5.19 11.96 -52.88
N PHE A 680 4.18 11.71 -53.68
CA PHE A 680 3.86 10.35 -54.14
C PHE A 680 3.17 10.47 -55.49
N GLN A 681 3.99 10.57 -56.55
CA GLN A 681 3.60 10.07 -57.89
C GLN A 681 4.85 9.74 -58.70
N ASN A 682 4.83 8.50 -59.17
CA ASN A 682 5.59 7.94 -60.31
C ASN A 682 6.94 7.30 -60.04
N GLY A 683 6.98 5.99 -60.35
CA GLY A 683 8.18 5.33 -60.78
C GLY A 683 8.30 3.85 -60.44
N VAL A 684 7.55 3.02 -61.15
CA VAL A 684 7.88 1.59 -61.30
C VAL A 684 9.08 1.48 -62.24
N SER A 685 10.20 0.88 -61.78
CA SER A 685 11.08 0.12 -62.66
C SER A 685 12.12 -0.68 -61.88
N THR A 686 12.19 -1.91 -62.23
CA THR A 686 13.11 -3.01 -61.94
C THR A 686 14.60 -2.69 -62.06
N GLY A 687 15.47 -3.32 -61.23
CA GLY A 687 16.89 -3.48 -61.57
C GLY A 687 17.77 -3.85 -60.37
N GLN A 688 18.28 -5.05 -60.41
CA GLN A 688 19.37 -5.60 -59.58
C GLN A 688 20.68 -4.81 -59.66
N SER A 689 21.44 -4.71 -58.60
CA SER A 689 22.78 -5.34 -58.39
C SER A 689 23.69 -4.50 -57.48
N SER A 690 24.24 -5.22 -56.53
CA SER A 690 25.60 -5.21 -55.97
C SER A 690 26.48 -3.95 -56.01
N GLY A 691 27.11 -3.63 -54.88
CA GLY A 691 28.35 -2.85 -54.83
C GLY A 691 28.70 -2.25 -53.48
N SER A 692 29.67 -2.83 -52.88
CA SER A 692 30.41 -2.44 -51.68
C SER A 692 31.14 -1.07 -51.79
N ILE A 693 31.60 -0.60 -50.61
CA ILE A 693 32.88 0.08 -50.34
C ILE A 693 32.81 1.49 -49.68
N GLN A 694 33.31 1.46 -48.47
CA GLN A 694 34.22 2.38 -47.73
C GLN A 694 33.92 3.88 -47.51
N SER A 695 33.90 4.17 -46.20
CA SER A 695 34.80 5.07 -45.41
C SER A 695 35.09 6.48 -45.92
N ASN A 696 34.85 7.46 -45.05
CA ASN A 696 35.89 8.37 -44.53
C ASN A 696 35.27 9.48 -43.63
N ALA A 697 35.84 9.59 -42.43
CA ALA A 697 35.84 10.82 -41.65
C ALA A 697 36.94 11.77 -42.17
N PRO A 698 36.92 13.06 -41.87
CA PRO A 698 37.87 13.62 -40.93
C PRO A 698 37.31 14.73 -39.99
N GLN A 699 37.74 14.68 -38.79
CA GLN A 699 38.48 15.61 -37.90
C GLN A 699 38.66 17.06 -38.36
N ALA A 700 38.42 18.06 -37.46
CA ALA A 700 39.40 18.79 -36.65
C ALA A 700 38.86 20.13 -36.16
N ASN A 701 39.09 20.37 -34.89
CA ASN A 701 39.20 21.67 -34.15
C ASN A 701 40.32 22.58 -34.72
N PRO A 702 40.63 23.79 -34.18
CA PRO A 702 40.27 24.45 -32.92
C PRO A 702 40.27 26.01 -32.89
N ALA A 703 40.17 26.54 -31.63
CA ALA A 703 40.69 27.81 -31.10
C ALA A 703 39.84 29.08 -31.27
N ALA A 704 39.68 29.97 -30.34
CA ALA A 704 40.20 30.43 -29.08
C ALA A 704 39.81 31.91 -28.93
N ASN A 705 39.82 32.33 -27.68
CA ASN A 705 39.97 33.69 -27.11
C ASN A 705 38.70 34.43 -26.64
N SER A 706 38.52 34.64 -25.36
CA SER A 706 39.24 35.44 -24.33
C SER A 706 38.53 36.77 -24.03
N GLY A 707 38.46 37.09 -22.75
CA GLY A 707 38.18 38.40 -22.13
C GLY A 707 36.89 38.36 -21.31
N GLY A 708 36.83 38.49 -20.03
CA GLY A 708 37.71 39.10 -19.02
C GLY A 708 37.09 40.36 -18.47
N LEU A 709 36.95 40.40 -17.14
CA LEU A 709 36.84 41.54 -16.22
C LEU A 709 35.58 41.52 -15.33
N THR A 710 35.75 41.04 -14.07
CA THR A 710 36.04 41.81 -12.80
C THR A 710 35.11 42.98 -12.53
N SER A 711 34.42 43.10 -11.46
CA SER A 711 34.74 43.36 -10.04
C SER A 711 33.53 44.08 -9.45
N LYS A 712 33.20 44.00 -8.28
CA LYS A 712 33.62 44.23 -6.93
C LYS A 712 32.49 44.80 -6.06
N PHE A 713 32.39 44.24 -4.85
CA PHE A 713 32.16 44.89 -3.55
C PHE A 713 30.89 45.69 -3.24
N GLY A 714 30.33 45.38 -2.06
CA GLY A 714 29.78 46.36 -1.15
C GLY A 714 28.95 45.75 -0.04
N GLU A 715 29.63 45.51 1.09
CA GLU A 715 29.05 45.30 2.45
C GLU A 715 28.14 46.47 2.87
N SER A 716 27.14 46.32 3.72
CA SER A 716 27.23 46.45 5.17
C SER A 716 25.89 46.83 5.79
N ASN A 717 25.54 46.08 6.79
CA ASN A 717 25.32 46.44 8.19
C ASN A 717 24.05 47.14 8.66
N THR A 718 23.48 46.41 9.65
CA THR A 718 23.02 46.84 10.99
C THR A 718 21.68 47.54 11.18
N GLY A 719 20.97 46.95 12.16
CA GLY A 719 20.36 47.68 13.27
C GLY A 719 18.93 47.32 13.57
N ALA A 720 18.69 46.45 14.44
CA ALA A 720 18.23 46.52 15.85
C ALA A 720 16.97 47.35 16.15
N ASN A 721 16.10 46.66 16.89
CA ASN A 721 15.28 47.12 18.03
C ASN A 721 13.80 47.46 17.84
N THR A 722 13.01 46.63 18.46
CA THR A 722 12.24 46.70 19.71
C THR A 722 10.78 47.15 19.64
N ALA A 723 10.01 46.34 20.36
CA ALA A 723 8.86 46.67 21.23
C ALA A 723 7.49 46.88 20.62
N GLY A 724 6.56 46.00 20.85
CA GLY A 724 5.64 46.12 21.98
C GLY A 724 4.20 46.41 21.54
N GLY A 725 3.25 45.64 22.03
CA GLY A 725 1.88 46.13 22.17
C GLY A 725 0.78 45.14 21.92
N ASN A 726 0.31 44.55 23.00
CA ASN A 726 -0.99 43.87 23.14
C ASN A 726 -2.15 44.69 22.56
N PHE A 727 -3.14 44.02 21.97
CA PHE A 727 -4.54 44.20 22.40
C PHE A 727 -5.41 43.03 21.88
N ALA A 728 -6.17 42.49 22.82
CA ALA A 728 -7.21 41.49 22.64
C ALA A 728 -8.47 42.11 22.02
N SER A 729 -9.20 41.35 21.24
CA SER A 729 -10.67 41.32 21.35
C SER A 729 -11.26 40.12 20.59
N ASN A 730 -12.02 39.36 21.34
CA ASN A 730 -13.00 38.36 20.96
C ASN A 730 -13.86 38.77 19.74
N PHE A 731 -14.13 37.80 18.86
CA PHE A 731 -15.52 37.51 18.46
C PHE A 731 -15.64 36.10 17.86
N ASN A 732 -16.61 35.39 18.42
CA ASN A 732 -17.18 34.11 18.03
C ASN A 732 -17.58 34.07 16.54
N ASN A 733 -17.39 32.91 15.85
CA ASN A 733 -18.53 32.08 15.46
C ASN A 733 -18.12 30.88 14.58
N ASN A 734 -18.52 29.74 15.06
CA ASN A 734 -19.02 28.55 14.37
C ASN A 734 -19.06 28.61 12.83
N ARG A 735 -18.13 27.88 12.22
CA ARG A 735 -18.24 27.23 10.88
C ARG A 735 -17.05 26.30 10.59
N HIS A 736 -16.85 25.26 11.38
CA HIS A 736 -15.79 24.27 11.09
C HIS A 736 -16.16 22.83 11.48
N THR A 737 -17.37 22.39 11.16
CA THR A 737 -17.77 21.00 11.45
C THR A 737 -18.11 20.14 10.23
N GLN A 738 -18.04 20.67 9.02
CA GLN A 738 -18.38 19.87 7.81
C GLN A 738 -17.21 19.51 6.89
N GLN A 739 -16.02 20.08 7.09
CA GLN A 739 -14.86 19.74 6.26
C GLN A 739 -13.93 18.63 6.83
N GLY A 740 -14.12 18.25 8.10
CA GLY A 740 -13.29 17.25 8.76
C GLY A 740 -13.59 15.80 8.34
N TYR A 741 -14.84 15.51 8.00
CA TYR A 741 -15.26 14.12 7.73
C TYR A 741 -14.80 13.59 6.37
N ASN A 742 -14.79 14.40 5.32
CA ASN A 742 -14.36 13.96 3.99
C ASN A 742 -12.84 13.76 3.87
N ARG A 743 -12.05 14.33 4.77
CA ARG A 743 -10.59 14.11 4.77
C ARG A 743 -10.16 12.82 5.49
N GLN A 744 -11.03 12.24 6.32
CA GLN A 744 -10.69 11.05 7.10
C GLN A 744 -10.62 9.78 6.27
N PHE A 745 -11.46 9.64 5.25
CA PHE A 745 -11.48 8.45 4.39
C PHE A 745 -10.56 8.56 3.16
N GLU A 746 -10.25 9.77 2.69
CA GLU A 746 -9.30 9.95 1.58
C GLU A 746 -7.84 9.57 1.92
N ARG A 747 -7.48 9.45 3.22
CA ARG A 747 -6.12 9.11 3.66
C ARG A 747 -5.89 7.62 3.91
N ARG A 748 -6.94 6.79 3.94
CA ARG A 748 -6.80 5.35 3.98
C ARG A 748 -7.24 4.76 2.65
N GLY A 749 -6.29 4.42 1.83
CA GLY A 749 -6.51 3.34 0.91
C GLY A 749 -6.72 2.08 1.75
N TYR A 750 -7.85 1.46 1.62
CA TYR A 750 -8.22 0.26 2.35
C TYR A 750 -7.22 -0.87 2.11
N TYR A 751 -6.87 -1.57 3.17
CA TYR A 751 -6.26 -2.90 3.11
C TYR A 751 -7.25 -3.95 2.69
#